data_c5d5f92a8bca6a3afe124a50bbc10519
#
_entry.id   c5d5f92a8bca6a3afe124a50bbc10519
#
_cell.length_a   1.000
_cell.length_b   1.000
_cell.length_c   1.000
_cell.angle_alpha   90.00
_cell.angle_beta   90.00
_cell.angle_gamma   90.00
#
_symmetry.space_group_name_H-M   'P 1'
#
loop_
_entity.id
_entity.type
_entity.pdbx_description
1 polymer ?
#
loop_
_entity_poly.entity_id
_entity_poly.type
_entity_poly.pdbx_seq_one_letter_code
_entity_poly.pdbx_strand_id
1 'polypeptide(L)'
;MSILDPVRPAEVRQHKRAQAAQQTADVLPAALQSSMEAASRALLQIQHPDGYWCGDLTADSTLESDYVLLQLWLYPPDGGSWNPPTRALIDRCCQSVLARQLPDGGWNIYPGGPSDVNASVKAYSALKIAGVDPNRPEMLRAKERILQLGGVQACNSYVRINLSLFGLYPRRFVPTVPPEMVLLPGDILYEMSSWTRTIVVPLSIVQAVGRQRQAPNGITLEEIFLPGKKPGPSQRDGLAILFHHLDKLLKIWEKRGPRNLRAKAIREAEHWILDRTRNTEGLGAIYPAMMYQIMAFESLGYPPDHPDLVEAIRHFDNLLVQRGDEFFFQPCWSPVWDTAIAAFALGEAGLADSASLTRAADWLLTKEIRRKGDWAVKRPNLEPSGWAFEFANEFYPDIDDTAMVLLAFVHAKASDPEAQQRSIRRAVNWLLGMQSRDGGWAAFDADNDWEILNKIPWADHNAMLDPTCPDITGRVLDALSRYGYRHGHPAIDAGVRYLLNCQESNGSWYGRWGVNYIYGSFLAMRGLRATGHPAARSAIERAAEWLRSVQNEDGGWGESCASYKMNRFVAAPSTASQTAWAILGLAAAGDTHSASIRRGVRFLIETQRPDGTWKEDLATGTGFPNVFFLTYHLYRNYFPLLALAVAGAPLRKTD
;
A
#
# COMPACT_ATOMS: atom_id res chain seq x y z
N MET A 1 14.39 70.92 35.40
CA MET A 1 13.10 70.20 35.03
C MET A 1 13.30 69.59 33.66
N SER A 2 13.58 68.29 33.65
CA SER A 2 13.74 67.48 32.43
C SER A 2 12.39 66.83 32.09
N ILE A 3 11.85 67.15 30.93
CA ILE A 3 10.58 66.69 30.46
C ILE A 3 10.87 65.31 29.84
N LEU A 4 10.34 64.20 30.46
CA LEU A 4 10.30 62.85 29.90
C LEU A 4 9.22 62.80 28.81
N ASP A 5 9.60 62.58 27.57
CA ASP A 5 8.68 62.33 26.47
C ASP A 5 7.87 61.01 26.70
N PRO A 6 6.54 61.01 26.48
CA PRO A 6 5.74 59.83 26.64
C PRO A 6 6.00 58.84 25.47
N VAL A 7 6.49 57.63 25.78
CA VAL A 7 6.69 56.53 24.84
C VAL A 7 5.35 56.22 24.14
N ARG A 8 5.33 56.32 22.80
CA ARG A 8 4.11 56.13 21.98
C ARG A 8 3.54 54.73 22.13
N PRO A 9 2.22 54.55 22.25
CA PRO A 9 1.59 53.22 22.43
C PRO A 9 1.91 52.19 21.36
N ALA A 10 2.34 52.61 20.16
CA ALA A 10 2.77 51.75 19.06
C ALA A 10 4.12 51.05 19.32
N GLU A 11 5.08 51.76 19.96
CA GLU A 11 6.40 51.21 20.28
C GLU A 11 6.33 50.16 21.39
N VAL A 12 5.44 50.35 22.37
CA VAL A 12 5.19 49.36 23.44
C VAL A 12 4.54 48.09 22.88
N ARG A 13 3.66 48.21 21.88
CA ARG A 13 3.07 47.06 21.20
C ARG A 13 4.06 46.33 20.31
N GLN A 14 4.96 47.04 19.63
CA GLN A 14 6.05 46.43 18.87
C GLN A 14 7.07 45.72 19.76
N HIS A 15 7.44 46.33 20.89
CA HIS A 15 8.38 45.73 21.85
C HIS A 15 7.80 44.48 22.51
N LYS A 16 6.52 44.50 22.91
CA LYS A 16 5.81 43.30 23.44
C LYS A 16 5.65 42.20 22.39
N ARG A 17 5.42 42.57 21.12
CA ARG A 17 5.39 41.57 20.02
C ARG A 17 6.77 41.01 19.72
N ALA A 18 7.83 41.83 19.76
CA ALA A 18 9.20 41.35 19.59
C ALA A 18 9.66 40.49 20.76
N GLN A 19 9.34 40.85 22.01
CA GLN A 19 9.61 40.02 23.20
C GLN A 19 8.84 38.71 23.20
N ALA A 20 7.55 38.72 22.81
CA ALA A 20 6.75 37.49 22.66
C ALA A 20 7.27 36.61 21.50
N ALA A 21 7.73 37.20 20.41
CA ALA A 21 8.36 36.48 19.31
C ALA A 21 9.73 35.93 19.69
N GLN A 22 10.49 36.61 20.51
CA GLN A 22 11.78 36.15 21.01
C GLN A 22 11.65 35.06 22.08
N GLN A 23 10.68 35.16 23.02
CA GLN A 23 10.35 34.12 23.96
C GLN A 23 9.81 32.83 23.26
N THR A 24 9.02 32.96 22.19
CA THR A 24 8.59 31.81 21.37
C THR A 24 9.72 31.21 20.54
N ALA A 25 10.75 31.98 20.17
CA ALA A 25 11.92 31.46 19.46
C ALA A 25 12.84 30.60 20.36
N ASP A 26 12.94 30.94 21.64
CA ASP A 26 13.78 30.18 22.61
C ASP A 26 13.09 28.93 23.18
N VAL A 27 11.75 28.85 23.12
CA VAL A 27 10.98 27.71 23.63
C VAL A 27 10.85 26.58 22.60
N LEU A 28 10.82 26.89 21.31
CA LEU A 28 10.62 25.90 20.26
C LEU A 28 11.71 24.83 20.19
N PRO A 29 13.02 25.13 20.34
CA PRO A 29 14.07 24.11 20.34
C PRO A 29 13.96 23.09 21.48
N ALA A 30 13.66 23.54 22.70
CA ALA A 30 13.51 22.67 23.85
C ALA A 30 12.26 21.77 23.72
N ALA A 31 11.14 22.32 23.25
CA ALA A 31 9.91 21.57 22.99
C ALA A 31 10.11 20.52 21.87
N LEU A 32 10.83 20.88 20.80
CA LEU A 32 11.18 19.97 19.71
C LEU A 32 12.03 18.80 20.23
N GLN A 33 13.06 19.08 21.02
CA GLN A 33 13.92 18.07 21.62
C GLN A 33 13.12 17.11 22.52
N SER A 34 12.27 17.65 23.40
CA SER A 34 11.40 16.85 24.28
C SER A 34 10.42 15.98 23.49
N SER A 35 9.80 16.51 22.43
CA SER A 35 8.89 15.79 21.56
C SER A 35 9.60 14.65 20.82
N MET A 36 10.80 14.89 20.30
CA MET A 36 11.63 13.90 19.62
C MET A 36 12.05 12.77 20.57
N GLU A 37 12.44 13.10 21.81
CA GLU A 37 12.78 12.10 22.83
C GLU A 37 11.58 11.25 23.24
N ALA A 38 10.39 11.85 23.38
CA ALA A 38 9.16 11.13 23.67
C ALA A 38 8.80 10.17 22.54
N ALA A 39 8.85 10.62 21.29
CA ALA A 39 8.60 9.78 20.12
C ALA A 39 9.62 8.63 19.99
N SER A 40 10.90 8.91 20.24
CA SER A 40 11.95 7.89 20.23
C SER A 40 11.71 6.80 21.29
N ARG A 41 11.37 7.21 22.54
CA ARG A 41 11.01 6.26 23.60
C ARG A 41 9.81 5.41 23.24
N ALA A 42 8.75 6.02 22.73
CA ALA A 42 7.54 5.31 22.30
C ALA A 42 7.85 4.25 21.24
N LEU A 43 8.68 4.60 20.24
CA LEU A 43 9.06 3.69 19.17
C LEU A 43 9.95 2.55 19.68
N LEU A 44 10.93 2.83 20.58
CA LEU A 44 11.79 1.82 21.19
C LEU A 44 11.02 0.83 22.07
N GLN A 45 9.96 1.27 22.75
CA GLN A 45 9.14 0.41 23.63
C GLN A 45 8.38 -0.68 22.87
N ILE A 46 8.07 -0.46 21.59
CA ILE A 46 7.32 -1.41 20.76
C ILE A 46 8.23 -2.25 19.85
N GLN A 47 9.56 -2.14 19.97
CA GLN A 47 10.47 -3.01 19.25
C GLN A 47 10.30 -4.46 19.72
N HIS A 48 10.10 -5.39 18.78
CA HIS A 48 10.09 -6.81 19.10
C HIS A 48 11.44 -7.26 19.65
N PRO A 49 11.50 -8.24 20.58
CA PRO A 49 12.77 -8.75 21.12
C PRO A 49 13.78 -9.19 20.05
N ASP A 50 13.30 -9.73 18.92
CA ASP A 50 14.15 -10.14 17.79
C ASP A 50 14.73 -8.94 17.01
N GLY A 51 14.34 -7.70 17.32
CA GLY A 51 14.92 -6.49 16.75
C GLY A 51 14.07 -5.76 15.72
N TYR A 52 12.95 -6.31 15.27
CA TYR A 52 12.08 -5.69 14.26
C TYR A 52 10.95 -4.83 14.86
N TRP A 53 10.34 -4.01 14.01
CA TRP A 53 9.05 -3.36 14.24
C TRP A 53 8.05 -3.88 13.23
N CYS A 54 6.81 -4.04 13.65
CA CYS A 54 5.69 -4.37 12.76
C CYS A 54 4.42 -3.75 13.31
N GLY A 55 3.88 -2.77 12.59
CA GLY A 55 2.59 -2.15 12.87
C GLY A 55 1.45 -2.88 12.21
N ASP A 56 0.24 -2.55 12.64
CA ASP A 56 -0.94 -3.03 11.94
C ASP A 56 -1.16 -2.26 10.64
N LEU A 57 -1.75 -2.96 9.67
CA LEU A 57 -2.25 -2.40 8.42
C LEU A 57 -3.77 -2.54 8.40
N THR A 58 -4.51 -1.45 8.43
CA THR A 58 -5.96 -1.51 8.29
C THR A 58 -6.39 -1.08 6.89
N ALA A 59 -7.37 -1.81 6.35
CA ALA A 59 -8.01 -1.53 5.09
C ALA A 59 -9.53 -1.33 5.28
N ASP A 60 -10.27 -1.38 4.20
CA ASP A 60 -11.73 -1.30 4.22
C ASP A 60 -12.39 -2.62 4.65
N SER A 61 -13.73 -2.65 4.68
CA SER A 61 -14.53 -3.82 5.11
C SER A 61 -14.59 -4.96 4.08
N THR A 62 -13.89 -4.84 2.96
CA THR A 62 -13.94 -5.87 1.90
C THR A 62 -13.21 -7.14 2.30
N LEU A 63 -12.22 -7.05 3.20
CA LEU A 63 -11.47 -8.21 3.67
C LEU A 63 -12.35 -9.12 4.54
N GLU A 64 -13.08 -8.57 5.51
CA GLU A 64 -14.04 -9.34 6.33
C GLU A 64 -15.18 -9.91 5.47
N SER A 65 -15.60 -9.17 4.44
CA SER A 65 -16.63 -9.64 3.51
C SER A 65 -16.14 -10.82 2.66
N ASP A 66 -14.90 -10.75 2.17
CA ASP A 66 -14.27 -11.84 1.40
C ASP A 66 -13.96 -13.06 2.29
N TYR A 67 -13.66 -12.86 3.59
CA TYR A 67 -13.55 -13.98 4.53
C TYR A 67 -14.86 -14.79 4.61
N VAL A 68 -16.01 -14.13 4.70
CA VAL A 68 -17.30 -14.84 4.69
C VAL A 68 -17.48 -15.67 3.42
N LEU A 69 -17.11 -15.14 2.25
CA LEU A 69 -17.15 -15.88 0.98
C LEU A 69 -16.17 -17.07 0.96
N LEU A 70 -14.96 -16.89 1.49
CA LEU A 70 -13.99 -17.98 1.60
C LEU A 70 -14.51 -19.10 2.50
N GLN A 71 -15.15 -18.77 3.63
CA GLN A 71 -15.74 -19.78 4.52
C GLN A 71 -16.91 -20.52 3.86
N LEU A 72 -17.70 -19.82 3.03
CA LEU A 72 -18.74 -20.47 2.22
C LEU A 72 -18.13 -21.41 1.15
N TRP A 73 -16.96 -21.06 0.62
CA TRP A 73 -16.23 -21.91 -0.32
C TRP A 73 -15.75 -23.21 0.33
N LEU A 74 -15.11 -23.08 1.49
CA LEU A 74 -14.52 -24.23 2.22
C LEU A 74 -15.58 -25.13 2.87
N TYR A 75 -16.63 -24.53 3.40
CA TYR A 75 -17.67 -25.21 4.18
C TYR A 75 -19.05 -24.93 3.60
N PRO A 76 -19.39 -25.45 2.40
CA PRO A 76 -20.68 -25.18 1.78
C PRO A 76 -21.80 -25.80 2.61
N PRO A 77 -23.04 -25.23 2.57
CA PRO A 77 -24.18 -25.78 3.27
C PRO A 77 -24.56 -27.16 2.70
N ASP A 78 -24.90 -28.08 3.59
CA ASP A 78 -25.42 -29.40 3.24
C ASP A 78 -26.96 -29.37 3.38
N GLY A 79 -27.62 -28.76 2.40
CA GLY A 79 -29.09 -28.81 2.26
C GLY A 79 -29.92 -28.04 3.29
N GLY A 80 -29.34 -27.11 4.07
CA GLY A 80 -30.06 -26.40 5.13
C GLY A 80 -29.42 -25.08 5.55
N SER A 81 -29.54 -24.76 6.84
CA SER A 81 -28.88 -23.60 7.42
C SER A 81 -27.36 -23.74 7.37
N TRP A 82 -26.67 -22.66 7.01
CA TRP A 82 -25.21 -22.64 6.95
C TRP A 82 -24.62 -22.37 8.35
N ASN A 83 -23.98 -23.38 8.91
CA ASN A 83 -23.33 -23.30 10.22
C ASN A 83 -21.93 -23.95 10.19
N PRO A 84 -20.95 -23.29 9.56
CA PRO A 84 -19.57 -23.81 9.44
C PRO A 84 -18.86 -23.81 10.80
N PRO A 85 -17.74 -24.56 10.95
CA PRO A 85 -16.90 -24.54 12.15
C PRO A 85 -16.42 -23.15 12.57
N THR A 86 -16.31 -22.24 11.62
CA THR A 86 -15.85 -20.85 11.78
C THR A 86 -16.97 -19.85 12.04
N ARG A 87 -18.18 -20.32 12.39
CA ARG A 87 -19.37 -19.46 12.58
C ARG A 87 -19.12 -18.26 13.50
N ALA A 88 -18.42 -18.47 14.61
CA ALA A 88 -18.11 -17.40 15.55
C ALA A 88 -17.25 -16.27 14.92
N LEU A 89 -16.29 -16.62 14.06
CA LEU A 89 -15.50 -15.62 13.32
C LEU A 89 -16.33 -14.90 12.26
N ILE A 90 -17.20 -15.63 11.56
CA ILE A 90 -18.13 -15.04 10.59
C ILE A 90 -19.04 -14.01 11.29
N ASP A 91 -19.57 -14.31 12.47
CA ASP A 91 -20.40 -13.40 13.23
C ASP A 91 -19.62 -12.13 13.64
N ARG A 92 -18.33 -12.27 14.02
CA ARG A 92 -17.47 -11.12 14.29
C ARG A 92 -17.17 -10.30 13.04
N CYS A 93 -16.93 -10.94 11.89
CA CYS A 93 -16.81 -10.24 10.60
C CYS A 93 -18.07 -9.43 10.30
N CYS A 94 -19.25 -10.02 10.47
CA CYS A 94 -20.52 -9.30 10.26
C CYS A 94 -20.67 -8.10 11.20
N GLN A 95 -20.30 -8.24 12.47
CA GLN A 95 -20.31 -7.13 13.43
C GLN A 95 -19.37 -6.01 13.01
N SER A 96 -18.12 -6.34 12.61
CA SER A 96 -17.13 -5.40 12.11
C SER A 96 -17.62 -4.66 10.85
N VAL A 97 -18.20 -5.39 9.89
CA VAL A 97 -18.77 -4.82 8.68
C VAL A 97 -19.92 -3.87 9.00
N LEU A 98 -20.87 -4.26 9.85
CA LEU A 98 -22.01 -3.41 10.24
C LEU A 98 -21.55 -2.15 10.98
N ALA A 99 -20.53 -2.24 11.84
CA ALA A 99 -19.99 -1.10 12.59
C ALA A 99 -19.35 -0.03 11.67
N ARG A 100 -18.93 -0.41 10.47
CA ARG A 100 -18.32 0.50 9.46
C ARG A 100 -19.33 1.04 8.44
N GLN A 101 -20.63 0.72 8.57
CA GLN A 101 -21.65 1.24 7.66
C GLN A 101 -21.75 2.77 7.78
N LEU A 102 -21.72 3.46 6.64
CA LEU A 102 -21.88 4.90 6.58
C LEU A 102 -23.35 5.32 6.84
N PRO A 103 -23.60 6.58 7.24
CA PRO A 103 -24.95 7.09 7.46
C PRO A 103 -25.88 6.96 6.24
N ASP A 104 -25.32 7.00 5.01
CA ASP A 104 -26.07 6.82 3.75
C ASP A 104 -26.36 5.35 3.41
N GLY A 105 -25.94 4.42 4.27
CA GLY A 105 -26.18 2.98 4.14
C GLY A 105 -25.11 2.21 3.38
N GLY A 106 -24.15 2.87 2.75
CA GLY A 106 -23.05 2.22 2.02
C GLY A 106 -21.80 1.98 2.87
N TRP A 107 -20.72 1.52 2.21
CA TRP A 107 -19.38 1.37 2.77
C TRP A 107 -18.36 2.06 1.86
N ASN A 108 -17.39 2.70 2.46
CA ASN A 108 -16.29 3.36 1.78
C ASN A 108 -15.06 2.44 1.65
N ILE A 109 -14.09 2.86 0.83
CA ILE A 109 -12.78 2.19 0.66
C ILE A 109 -11.63 2.95 1.33
N TYR A 110 -11.91 4.05 2.03
CA TYR A 110 -10.98 4.75 2.90
C TYR A 110 -11.76 5.62 3.91
N PRO A 111 -11.23 5.85 5.12
CA PRO A 111 -11.88 6.66 6.13
C PRO A 111 -12.18 8.08 5.65
N GLY A 112 -13.40 8.55 5.86
CA GLY A 112 -13.88 9.86 5.39
C GLY A 112 -14.25 9.92 3.90
N GLY A 113 -14.08 8.82 3.16
CA GLY A 113 -14.49 8.71 1.76
C GLY A 113 -16.00 8.48 1.59
N PRO A 114 -16.52 8.70 0.36
CA PRO A 114 -17.91 8.39 0.02
C PRO A 114 -18.14 6.87 -0.06
N SER A 115 -19.39 6.46 -0.05
CA SER A 115 -19.78 5.07 -0.33
C SER A 115 -19.24 4.62 -1.69
N ASP A 116 -18.60 3.45 -1.71
CA ASP A 116 -18.13 2.76 -2.92
C ASP A 116 -19.06 1.59 -3.25
N VAL A 117 -19.33 1.38 -4.54
CA VAL A 117 -20.25 0.33 -4.98
C VAL A 117 -19.69 -1.07 -4.72
N ASN A 118 -18.36 -1.28 -4.90
CA ASN A 118 -17.72 -2.59 -4.70
C ASN A 118 -17.74 -2.97 -3.22
N ALA A 119 -17.31 -2.05 -2.35
CA ALA A 119 -17.32 -2.25 -0.91
C ALA A 119 -18.75 -2.51 -0.40
N SER A 120 -19.74 -1.71 -0.87
CA SER A 120 -21.13 -1.84 -0.45
C SER A 120 -21.76 -3.16 -0.90
N VAL A 121 -21.52 -3.60 -2.14
CA VAL A 121 -22.03 -4.88 -2.65
C VAL A 121 -21.37 -6.06 -1.94
N LYS A 122 -20.06 -6.03 -1.69
CA LYS A 122 -19.37 -7.07 -0.94
C LYS A 122 -19.94 -7.19 0.49
N ALA A 123 -20.04 -6.07 1.21
CA ALA A 123 -20.59 -6.01 2.56
C ALA A 123 -22.03 -6.55 2.63
N TYR A 124 -22.92 -6.04 1.77
CA TYR A 124 -24.32 -6.50 1.70
C TYR A 124 -24.40 -7.99 1.43
N SER A 125 -23.65 -8.48 0.45
CA SER A 125 -23.67 -9.90 0.06
C SER A 125 -23.18 -10.80 1.19
N ALA A 126 -22.06 -10.45 1.83
CA ALA A 126 -21.51 -11.21 2.95
C ALA A 126 -22.46 -11.26 4.13
N LEU A 127 -23.04 -10.12 4.53
CA LEU A 127 -24.03 -10.04 5.60
C LEU A 127 -25.26 -10.93 5.31
N LYS A 128 -25.79 -10.86 4.08
CA LYS A 128 -26.95 -11.66 3.68
C LYS A 128 -26.63 -13.16 3.68
N ILE A 129 -25.47 -13.56 3.14
CA ILE A 129 -24.98 -14.95 3.14
C ILE A 129 -24.81 -15.47 4.57
N ALA A 130 -24.28 -14.64 5.47
CA ALA A 130 -24.12 -15.00 6.88
C ALA A 130 -25.46 -15.10 7.66
N GLY A 131 -26.60 -14.77 7.03
CA GLY A 131 -27.93 -14.89 7.61
C GLY A 131 -28.41 -13.63 8.34
N VAL A 132 -27.79 -12.48 8.12
CA VAL A 132 -28.34 -11.21 8.62
C VAL A 132 -29.67 -10.93 7.90
N ASP A 133 -30.73 -10.64 8.68
CA ASP A 133 -32.07 -10.39 8.16
C ASP A 133 -32.06 -9.22 7.15
N PRO A 134 -32.42 -9.44 5.88
CA PRO A 134 -32.44 -8.40 4.86
C PRO A 134 -33.46 -7.27 5.14
N ASN A 135 -34.38 -7.47 6.07
CA ASN A 135 -35.36 -6.44 6.49
C ASN A 135 -34.84 -5.55 7.62
N ARG A 136 -33.65 -5.79 8.16
CA ARG A 136 -33.07 -4.86 9.14
C ARG A 136 -32.85 -3.47 8.52
N PRO A 137 -32.97 -2.40 9.31
CA PRO A 137 -32.79 -1.03 8.82
C PRO A 137 -31.46 -0.81 8.10
N GLU A 138 -30.36 -1.45 8.59
CA GLU A 138 -29.04 -1.37 7.99
C GLU A 138 -29.03 -1.98 6.59
N MET A 139 -29.65 -3.13 6.41
CA MET A 139 -29.70 -3.84 5.13
C MET A 139 -30.60 -3.12 4.12
N LEU A 140 -31.70 -2.55 4.57
CA LEU A 140 -32.58 -1.76 3.69
C LEU A 140 -31.89 -0.49 3.20
N ARG A 141 -31.19 0.25 4.07
CA ARG A 141 -30.39 1.41 3.66
C ARG A 141 -29.27 1.01 2.69
N ALA A 142 -28.59 -0.11 2.96
CA ALA A 142 -27.54 -0.63 2.09
C ALA A 142 -28.07 -0.95 0.68
N LYS A 143 -29.21 -1.65 0.59
CA LYS A 143 -29.89 -1.95 -0.67
C LYS A 143 -30.18 -0.68 -1.46
N GLU A 144 -30.80 0.31 -0.83
CA GLU A 144 -31.15 1.58 -1.47
C GLU A 144 -29.89 2.29 -1.99
N ARG A 145 -28.84 2.37 -1.14
CA ARG A 145 -27.59 3.01 -1.52
C ARG A 145 -26.90 2.30 -2.67
N ILE A 146 -26.84 0.97 -2.67
CA ILE A 146 -26.26 0.18 -3.77
C ILE A 146 -26.99 0.47 -5.09
N LEU A 147 -28.31 0.53 -5.07
CA LEU A 147 -29.09 0.86 -6.29
C LEU A 147 -28.78 2.27 -6.80
N GLN A 148 -28.65 3.28 -5.91
CA GLN A 148 -28.24 4.64 -6.25
C GLN A 148 -26.83 4.68 -6.88
N LEU A 149 -25.90 3.83 -6.40
CA LEU A 149 -24.55 3.71 -6.93
C LEU A 149 -24.46 2.96 -8.27
N GLY A 150 -25.56 2.40 -8.74
CA GLY A 150 -25.64 1.73 -10.05
C GLY A 150 -25.84 0.22 -9.98
N GLY A 151 -26.14 -0.33 -8.79
CA GLY A 151 -26.38 -1.74 -8.55
C GLY A 151 -25.14 -2.62 -8.74
N VAL A 152 -25.31 -3.94 -8.60
CA VAL A 152 -24.23 -4.92 -8.84
C VAL A 152 -23.59 -4.77 -10.22
N GLN A 153 -24.35 -4.27 -11.20
CA GLN A 153 -23.87 -4.04 -12.57
C GLN A 153 -22.75 -2.98 -12.67
N ALA A 154 -22.61 -2.11 -11.65
CA ALA A 154 -21.56 -1.09 -11.60
C ALA A 154 -20.28 -1.59 -10.96
N CYS A 155 -20.27 -2.77 -10.33
CA CYS A 155 -19.08 -3.33 -9.71
C CYS A 155 -17.98 -3.67 -10.72
N ASN A 156 -16.75 -3.70 -10.25
CA ASN A 156 -15.61 -4.18 -11.01
C ASN A 156 -15.68 -5.70 -11.30
N SER A 157 -14.78 -6.18 -12.12
CA SER A 157 -14.78 -7.59 -12.57
C SER A 157 -14.55 -8.57 -11.42
N TYR A 158 -13.70 -8.25 -10.45
CA TYR A 158 -13.40 -9.16 -9.33
C TYR A 158 -14.60 -9.39 -8.42
N VAL A 159 -15.35 -8.35 -8.07
CA VAL A 159 -16.61 -8.51 -7.30
C VAL A 159 -17.57 -9.40 -8.06
N ARG A 160 -17.76 -9.17 -9.37
CA ARG A 160 -18.66 -9.97 -10.21
C ARG A 160 -18.16 -11.41 -10.37
N ILE A 161 -16.83 -11.63 -10.50
CA ILE A 161 -16.23 -12.97 -10.52
C ILE A 161 -16.56 -13.68 -9.21
N ASN A 162 -16.25 -13.09 -8.06
CA ASN A 162 -16.49 -13.71 -6.76
C ASN A 162 -17.97 -14.07 -6.59
N LEU A 163 -18.89 -13.17 -6.84
CA LEU A 163 -20.32 -13.46 -6.76
C LEU A 163 -20.75 -14.59 -7.71
N SER A 164 -20.13 -14.71 -8.91
CA SER A 164 -20.47 -15.75 -9.87
C SER A 164 -20.05 -17.15 -9.42
N LEU A 165 -19.03 -17.26 -8.57
CA LEU A 165 -18.59 -18.55 -8.01
C LEU A 165 -19.63 -19.15 -7.04
N PHE A 166 -20.54 -18.31 -6.51
CA PHE A 166 -21.62 -18.70 -5.60
C PHE A 166 -23.02 -18.62 -6.23
N GLY A 167 -23.10 -18.51 -7.58
CA GLY A 167 -24.38 -18.42 -8.29
C GLY A 167 -25.14 -17.09 -8.11
N LEU A 168 -24.53 -16.10 -7.44
CA LEU A 168 -25.12 -14.80 -7.12
C LEU A 168 -24.98 -13.78 -8.25
N TYR A 169 -24.18 -14.07 -9.29
CA TYR A 169 -24.05 -13.26 -10.49
C TYR A 169 -23.92 -14.20 -11.72
N PRO A 170 -24.58 -13.90 -12.86
CA PRO A 170 -24.56 -14.83 -14.00
C PRO A 170 -23.15 -14.95 -14.62
N ARG A 171 -22.58 -16.16 -14.65
CA ARG A 171 -21.23 -16.48 -15.19
C ARG A 171 -21.01 -15.94 -16.61
N ARG A 172 -22.07 -15.91 -17.46
CA ARG A 172 -21.98 -15.43 -18.83
C ARG A 172 -21.54 -13.97 -19.00
N PHE A 173 -21.70 -13.14 -17.94
CA PHE A 173 -21.30 -11.74 -17.94
C PHE A 173 -19.98 -11.46 -17.21
N VAL A 174 -19.32 -12.49 -16.73
CA VAL A 174 -18.05 -12.43 -16.03
C VAL A 174 -16.92 -12.79 -16.98
N PRO A 175 -15.80 -12.08 -17.03
CA PRO A 175 -14.69 -12.41 -17.89
C PRO A 175 -14.05 -13.74 -17.54
N THR A 176 -13.50 -14.43 -18.55
CA THR A 176 -12.76 -15.69 -18.41
C THR A 176 -11.30 -15.39 -18.20
N VAL A 177 -10.72 -16.03 -17.20
CA VAL A 177 -9.28 -16.06 -16.91
C VAL A 177 -8.77 -17.47 -17.26
N PRO A 178 -8.18 -17.67 -18.44
CA PRO A 178 -7.82 -19.02 -18.90
C PRO A 178 -6.52 -19.49 -18.25
N PRO A 179 -6.43 -20.71 -17.70
CA PRO A 179 -5.18 -21.25 -17.15
C PRO A 179 -4.10 -21.42 -18.22
N GLU A 180 -4.48 -21.53 -19.49
CA GLU A 180 -3.57 -21.63 -20.62
C GLU A 180 -2.60 -20.44 -20.76
N MET A 181 -2.84 -19.34 -20.05
CA MET A 181 -1.91 -18.19 -20.04
C MET A 181 -0.54 -18.56 -19.47
N VAL A 182 -0.44 -19.54 -18.56
CA VAL A 182 0.84 -20.00 -18.03
C VAL A 182 1.67 -20.79 -19.05
N LEU A 183 1.07 -21.21 -20.16
CA LEU A 183 1.73 -21.93 -21.26
C LEU A 183 2.13 -21.00 -22.40
N LEU A 184 1.81 -19.71 -22.34
CA LEU A 184 2.18 -18.76 -23.38
C LEU A 184 3.69 -18.68 -23.52
N PRO A 185 4.23 -18.69 -24.77
CA PRO A 185 5.66 -18.63 -24.98
C PRO A 185 6.24 -17.26 -24.58
N GLY A 186 7.51 -17.27 -24.20
CA GLY A 186 8.20 -16.05 -23.78
C GLY A 186 7.73 -15.56 -22.42
N ASP A 187 7.92 -14.29 -22.16
CA ASP A 187 7.72 -13.67 -20.86
C ASP A 187 6.32 -12.99 -20.73
N ILE A 188 5.34 -13.40 -21.56
CA ILE A 188 4.01 -12.74 -21.65
C ILE A 188 3.30 -12.71 -20.29
N LEU A 189 3.36 -13.78 -19.50
CA LEU A 189 2.81 -13.80 -18.15
C LEU A 189 3.47 -12.73 -17.27
N TYR A 190 4.74 -12.47 -17.47
CA TYR A 190 5.55 -11.52 -16.68
C TYR A 190 5.45 -10.08 -17.19
N GLU A 191 4.65 -9.83 -18.23
CA GLU A 191 4.21 -8.47 -18.58
C GLU A 191 3.05 -7.98 -17.70
N MET A 192 2.40 -8.87 -16.92
CA MET A 192 1.53 -8.48 -15.81
C MET A 192 2.35 -8.23 -14.55
N SER A 193 1.88 -7.37 -13.67
CA SER A 193 2.49 -7.12 -12.36
C SER A 193 2.56 -8.38 -11.49
N SER A 194 3.49 -8.41 -10.53
CA SER A 194 3.67 -9.52 -9.59
C SER A 194 2.39 -9.87 -8.84
N TRP A 195 1.70 -8.87 -8.27
CA TRP A 195 0.42 -9.08 -7.56
C TRP A 195 -0.71 -9.54 -8.48
N THR A 196 -0.75 -9.05 -9.73
CA THR A 196 -1.74 -9.56 -10.69
C THR A 196 -1.50 -11.03 -10.99
N ARG A 197 -0.25 -11.45 -11.24
CA ARG A 197 0.10 -12.87 -11.46
C ARG A 197 -0.33 -13.74 -10.28
N THR A 198 -0.03 -13.32 -9.05
CA THR A 198 -0.38 -14.09 -7.83
C THR A 198 -1.89 -14.19 -7.59
N ILE A 199 -2.69 -13.27 -8.12
CA ILE A 199 -4.15 -13.30 -8.04
C ILE A 199 -4.75 -14.13 -9.19
N VAL A 200 -4.32 -13.87 -10.44
CA VAL A 200 -5.00 -14.44 -11.61
C VAL A 200 -4.63 -15.89 -11.89
N VAL A 201 -3.41 -16.34 -11.54
CA VAL A 201 -3.02 -17.74 -11.75
C VAL A 201 -3.89 -18.70 -10.92
N PRO A 202 -4.03 -18.54 -9.57
CA PRO A 202 -4.94 -19.41 -8.83
C PRO A 202 -6.42 -19.20 -9.22
N LEU A 203 -6.86 -17.98 -9.51
CA LEU A 203 -8.22 -17.71 -9.98
C LEU A 203 -8.52 -18.44 -11.30
N SER A 204 -7.54 -18.58 -12.20
CA SER A 204 -7.69 -19.30 -13.47
C SER A 204 -7.98 -20.79 -13.24
N ILE A 205 -7.36 -21.40 -12.23
CA ILE A 205 -7.65 -22.78 -11.80
C ILE A 205 -9.10 -22.90 -11.30
N VAL A 206 -9.51 -22.00 -10.38
CA VAL A 206 -10.87 -22.00 -9.84
C VAL A 206 -11.92 -21.91 -10.94
N GLN A 207 -11.71 -21.02 -11.90
CA GLN A 207 -12.62 -20.87 -13.04
C GLN A 207 -12.59 -22.09 -14.00
N ALA A 208 -11.41 -22.64 -14.29
CA ALA A 208 -11.25 -23.75 -15.24
C ALA A 208 -11.79 -25.07 -14.71
N VAL A 209 -11.65 -25.35 -13.40
CA VAL A 209 -12.29 -26.49 -12.76
C VAL A 209 -13.81 -26.33 -12.76
N GLY A 210 -14.31 -25.08 -12.72
CA GLY A 210 -15.73 -24.77 -12.88
C GLY A 210 -16.58 -25.17 -11.69
N ARG A 211 -15.97 -25.41 -10.51
CA ARG A 211 -16.73 -25.69 -9.28
C ARG A 211 -17.51 -24.44 -8.89
N GLN A 212 -18.81 -24.61 -8.65
CA GLN A 212 -19.68 -23.55 -8.11
C GLN A 212 -20.18 -23.99 -6.74
N ARG A 213 -20.26 -23.03 -5.82
CA ARG A 213 -20.94 -23.19 -4.55
C ARG A 213 -22.32 -22.53 -4.64
N GLN A 214 -23.26 -23.00 -3.87
CA GLN A 214 -24.56 -22.37 -3.77
C GLN A 214 -24.66 -21.53 -2.49
N ALA A 215 -25.27 -20.36 -2.61
CA ALA A 215 -25.59 -19.56 -1.43
C ALA A 215 -26.58 -20.29 -0.52
N PRO A 216 -26.45 -20.14 0.81
CA PRO A 216 -27.34 -20.82 1.77
C PRO A 216 -28.82 -20.46 1.54
N ASN A 217 -29.72 -21.39 1.81
CA ASN A 217 -31.18 -21.15 1.80
C ASN A 217 -31.75 -20.52 0.51
N GLY A 218 -31.11 -20.72 -0.64
CA GLY A 218 -31.57 -20.14 -1.91
C GLY A 218 -31.45 -18.61 -1.97
N ILE A 219 -30.58 -18.01 -1.18
CA ILE A 219 -30.32 -16.58 -1.19
C ILE A 219 -29.96 -16.13 -2.62
N THR A 220 -30.59 -15.04 -3.06
CA THR A 220 -30.27 -14.30 -4.30
C THR A 220 -29.88 -12.87 -3.98
N LEU A 221 -29.39 -12.13 -4.97
CA LEU A 221 -29.09 -10.69 -4.87
C LEU A 221 -29.92 -9.87 -5.85
N GLU A 222 -31.04 -10.42 -6.34
CA GLU A 222 -31.88 -9.77 -7.38
C GLU A 222 -32.33 -8.37 -6.99
N GLU A 223 -32.55 -8.13 -5.70
CA GLU A 223 -33.01 -6.86 -5.15
C GLU A 223 -32.00 -5.72 -5.22
N ILE A 224 -30.71 -6.02 -5.50
CA ILE A 224 -29.66 -5.01 -5.68
C ILE A 224 -29.20 -4.92 -7.16
N PHE A 225 -29.90 -5.57 -8.08
CA PHE A 225 -29.76 -5.36 -9.52
C PHE A 225 -30.67 -4.22 -9.99
N LEU A 226 -30.16 -3.35 -10.85
CA LEU A 226 -30.98 -2.32 -11.50
C LEU A 226 -31.89 -2.94 -12.54
N PRO A 227 -33.23 -2.76 -12.46
CA PRO A 227 -34.16 -3.25 -13.46
C PRO A 227 -33.85 -2.69 -14.85
N GLY A 228 -33.90 -3.54 -15.89
CA GLY A 228 -33.72 -3.14 -17.29
C GLY A 228 -32.27 -2.84 -17.69
N LYS A 229 -31.32 -2.71 -16.76
CA LYS A 229 -29.91 -2.53 -17.07
C LYS A 229 -29.22 -3.88 -17.23
N LYS A 230 -28.86 -4.23 -18.47
CA LYS A 230 -28.09 -5.45 -18.74
C LYS A 230 -26.67 -5.31 -18.17
N PRO A 231 -26.13 -6.36 -17.53
CA PRO A 231 -24.71 -6.41 -17.22
C PRO A 231 -23.88 -6.25 -18.51
N GLY A 232 -22.85 -5.42 -18.45
CA GLY A 232 -22.01 -5.15 -19.61
C GLY A 232 -20.58 -4.79 -19.19
N PRO A 233 -19.63 -4.71 -20.15
CA PRO A 233 -18.27 -4.27 -19.86
C PRO A 233 -18.26 -2.83 -19.34
N SER A 234 -17.38 -2.57 -18.38
CA SER A 234 -17.20 -1.25 -17.76
C SER A 234 -16.56 -0.22 -18.69
N GLN A 235 -15.81 -0.66 -19.70
CA GLN A 235 -15.12 0.19 -20.68
C GLN A 235 -15.77 0.06 -22.06
N ARG A 236 -15.83 1.16 -22.82
CA ARG A 236 -16.50 1.23 -24.12
C ARG A 236 -15.61 1.76 -25.26
N ASP A 237 -14.29 1.78 -25.08
CA ASP A 237 -13.39 2.13 -26.19
C ASP A 237 -13.27 0.96 -27.20
N GLY A 238 -12.72 1.25 -28.41
CA GLY A 238 -12.66 0.27 -29.49
C GLY A 238 -11.86 -0.99 -29.13
N LEU A 239 -10.80 -0.87 -28.30
CA LEU A 239 -10.01 -2.01 -27.83
C LEU A 239 -10.78 -2.83 -26.79
N ALA A 240 -11.51 -2.20 -25.88
CA ALA A 240 -12.37 -2.91 -24.93
C ALA A 240 -13.46 -3.73 -25.63
N ILE A 241 -13.98 -3.25 -26.76
CA ILE A 241 -14.92 -4.00 -27.62
C ILE A 241 -14.22 -5.24 -28.21
N LEU A 242 -13.00 -5.09 -28.71
CA LEU A 242 -12.21 -6.22 -29.23
C LEU A 242 -11.97 -7.28 -28.14
N PHE A 243 -11.53 -6.87 -26.94
CA PHE A 243 -11.33 -7.80 -25.83
C PHE A 243 -12.64 -8.46 -25.37
N HIS A 244 -13.78 -7.74 -25.45
CA HIS A 244 -15.08 -8.36 -25.19
C HIS A 244 -15.43 -9.46 -26.20
N HIS A 245 -15.10 -9.28 -27.49
CA HIS A 245 -15.26 -10.35 -28.48
C HIS A 245 -14.29 -11.50 -28.24
N LEU A 246 -13.04 -11.20 -27.84
CA LEU A 246 -12.06 -12.23 -27.45
C LEU A 246 -12.56 -13.02 -26.22
N ASP A 247 -13.15 -12.37 -25.23
CA ASP A 247 -13.75 -13.06 -24.06
C ASP A 247 -14.87 -14.03 -24.48
N LYS A 248 -15.67 -13.69 -25.48
CA LYS A 248 -16.68 -14.63 -26.04
C LYS A 248 -16.01 -15.87 -26.64
N LEU A 249 -14.89 -15.68 -27.35
CA LEU A 249 -14.11 -16.79 -27.90
C LEU A 249 -13.47 -17.63 -26.77
N LEU A 250 -12.95 -16.97 -25.73
CA LEU A 250 -12.42 -17.66 -24.55
C LEU A 250 -13.49 -18.48 -23.83
N LYS A 251 -14.73 -18.02 -23.75
CA LYS A 251 -15.86 -18.78 -23.21
C LYS A 251 -16.23 -20.00 -24.05
N ILE A 252 -16.10 -19.92 -25.38
CA ILE A 252 -16.26 -21.07 -26.27
C ILE A 252 -15.08 -22.04 -26.03
N TRP A 253 -13.87 -21.52 -25.94
CA TRP A 253 -12.66 -22.30 -25.62
C TRP A 253 -12.77 -22.99 -24.25
N GLU A 254 -13.25 -22.29 -23.22
CA GLU A 254 -13.51 -22.85 -21.89
C GLU A 254 -14.40 -24.10 -21.96
N LYS A 255 -15.40 -24.12 -22.86
CA LYS A 255 -16.34 -25.24 -23.02
C LYS A 255 -15.85 -26.32 -23.98
N ARG A 256 -15.11 -25.97 -25.03
CA ARG A 256 -14.81 -26.86 -26.18
C ARG A 256 -13.31 -27.00 -26.46
N GLY A 257 -12.43 -26.31 -25.75
CA GLY A 257 -10.98 -26.40 -25.93
C GLY A 257 -10.44 -27.79 -25.64
N PRO A 258 -9.23 -28.11 -26.14
CA PRO A 258 -8.61 -29.43 -25.95
C PRO A 258 -8.40 -29.74 -24.48
N ARG A 259 -9.05 -30.78 -23.97
CA ARG A 259 -8.99 -31.16 -22.54
C ARG A 259 -7.57 -31.45 -22.06
N ASN A 260 -6.73 -32.05 -22.92
CA ASN A 260 -5.34 -32.34 -22.58
C ASN A 260 -4.50 -31.10 -22.39
N LEU A 261 -4.71 -30.07 -23.22
CA LEU A 261 -4.02 -28.78 -23.09
C LEU A 261 -4.43 -28.07 -21.79
N ARG A 262 -5.74 -28.05 -21.50
CA ARG A 262 -6.27 -27.49 -20.25
C ARG A 262 -5.74 -28.20 -19.03
N ALA A 263 -5.73 -29.55 -19.04
CA ALA A 263 -5.19 -30.32 -17.93
C ALA A 263 -3.69 -30.08 -17.73
N LYS A 264 -2.94 -29.87 -18.83
CA LYS A 264 -1.54 -29.43 -18.75
C LYS A 264 -1.44 -28.02 -18.12
N ALA A 265 -2.23 -27.06 -18.61
CA ALA A 265 -2.22 -25.70 -18.10
C ALA A 265 -2.54 -25.61 -16.60
N ILE A 266 -3.53 -26.39 -16.14
CA ILE A 266 -3.89 -26.46 -14.72
C ILE A 266 -2.71 -26.99 -13.90
N ARG A 267 -2.05 -28.07 -14.33
CA ARG A 267 -0.86 -28.59 -13.62
C ARG A 267 0.30 -27.60 -13.58
N GLU A 268 0.57 -26.91 -14.68
CA GLU A 268 1.63 -25.89 -14.70
C GLU A 268 1.28 -24.70 -13.80
N ALA A 269 0.00 -24.28 -13.76
CA ALA A 269 -0.47 -23.25 -12.85
C ALA A 269 -0.37 -23.70 -11.37
N GLU A 270 -0.69 -24.95 -11.07
CA GLU A 270 -0.51 -25.54 -9.74
C GLU A 270 0.97 -25.56 -9.32
N HIS A 271 1.88 -26.04 -10.20
CA HIS A 271 3.32 -25.99 -9.95
C HIS A 271 3.81 -24.56 -9.74
N TRP A 272 3.34 -23.60 -10.54
CA TRP A 272 3.68 -22.19 -10.41
C TRP A 272 3.30 -21.64 -9.03
N ILE A 273 2.13 -22.02 -8.49
CA ILE A 273 1.69 -21.64 -7.13
C ILE A 273 2.58 -22.30 -6.08
N LEU A 274 2.77 -23.62 -6.15
CA LEU A 274 3.56 -24.38 -5.17
C LEU A 274 5.01 -23.88 -5.08
N ASP A 275 5.62 -23.52 -6.21
CA ASP A 275 6.97 -22.95 -6.21
C ASP A 275 7.06 -21.63 -5.43
N ARG A 276 5.99 -20.80 -5.46
CA ARG A 276 5.95 -19.48 -4.86
C ARG A 276 5.41 -19.45 -3.44
N THR A 277 4.99 -20.57 -2.93
CA THR A 277 4.49 -20.70 -1.54
C THR A 277 5.48 -21.35 -0.59
N ARG A 278 6.52 -21.99 -1.13
CA ARG A 278 7.60 -22.58 -0.31
C ARG A 278 8.45 -21.48 0.31
N ASN A 279 8.63 -21.54 1.63
CA ASN A 279 9.38 -20.56 2.44
C ASN A 279 8.82 -19.12 2.32
N THR A 280 7.50 -18.99 2.18
CA THR A 280 6.81 -17.70 2.17
C THR A 280 5.64 -17.72 3.14
N GLU A 281 5.06 -16.57 3.43
CA GLU A 281 3.83 -16.45 4.23
C GLU A 281 2.56 -16.58 3.38
N GLY A 282 2.57 -17.50 2.42
CA GLY A 282 1.51 -17.71 1.45
C GLY A 282 1.80 -17.03 0.11
N LEU A 283 0.93 -17.25 -0.86
CA LEU A 283 1.14 -16.77 -2.23
C LEU A 283 1.18 -15.23 -2.29
N GLY A 284 2.35 -14.70 -2.63
CA GLY A 284 2.59 -13.26 -2.68
C GLY A 284 2.44 -12.55 -1.34
N ALA A 285 2.19 -13.29 -0.24
CA ALA A 285 1.96 -12.82 1.12
C ALA A 285 0.88 -11.71 1.24
N ILE A 286 -0.06 -11.65 0.30
CA ILE A 286 -1.17 -10.68 0.28
C ILE A 286 -2.52 -11.39 0.30
N TYR A 287 -3.48 -10.81 1.01
CA TYR A 287 -4.81 -11.35 1.26
C TYR A 287 -5.51 -11.94 0.02
N PRO A 288 -5.71 -11.24 -1.11
CA PRO A 288 -6.48 -11.77 -2.23
C PRO A 288 -5.79 -12.95 -2.93
N ALA A 289 -4.47 -12.95 -3.02
CA ALA A 289 -3.72 -14.04 -3.63
C ALA A 289 -3.79 -15.32 -2.78
N MET A 290 -3.64 -15.18 -1.45
CA MET A 290 -3.75 -16.28 -0.49
C MET A 290 -5.17 -16.85 -0.47
N MET A 291 -6.21 -16.01 -0.54
CA MET A 291 -7.59 -16.47 -0.64
C MET A 291 -7.81 -17.33 -1.90
N TYR A 292 -7.38 -16.85 -3.07
CA TYR A 292 -7.52 -17.63 -4.31
C TYR A 292 -6.62 -18.86 -4.36
N GLN A 293 -5.46 -18.87 -3.70
CA GLN A 293 -4.64 -20.06 -3.52
C GLN A 293 -5.41 -21.15 -2.80
N ILE A 294 -6.05 -20.84 -1.67
CA ILE A 294 -6.86 -21.78 -0.89
C ILE A 294 -8.02 -22.32 -1.75
N MET A 295 -8.73 -21.42 -2.44
CA MET A 295 -9.83 -21.80 -3.33
C MET A 295 -9.36 -22.70 -4.49
N ALA A 296 -8.16 -22.46 -5.03
CA ALA A 296 -7.58 -23.25 -6.11
C ALA A 296 -7.22 -24.68 -5.63
N PHE A 297 -6.55 -24.81 -4.47
CA PHE A 297 -6.21 -26.11 -3.92
C PHE A 297 -7.45 -26.95 -3.60
N GLU A 298 -8.47 -26.31 -2.99
CA GLU A 298 -9.75 -26.98 -2.76
C GLU A 298 -10.42 -27.40 -4.07
N SER A 299 -10.39 -26.56 -5.11
CA SER A 299 -10.93 -26.86 -6.44
C SER A 299 -10.23 -28.05 -7.10
N LEU A 300 -8.93 -28.18 -6.91
CA LEU A 300 -8.12 -29.31 -7.40
C LEU A 300 -8.41 -30.62 -6.64
N GLY A 301 -9.14 -30.55 -5.53
CA GLY A 301 -9.51 -31.71 -4.72
C GLY A 301 -8.47 -32.08 -3.66
N TYR A 302 -7.65 -31.13 -3.23
CA TYR A 302 -6.78 -31.33 -2.07
C TYR A 302 -7.63 -31.70 -0.86
N PRO A 303 -7.32 -32.80 -0.15
CA PRO A 303 -8.05 -33.14 1.06
C PRO A 303 -7.82 -32.08 2.16
N PRO A 304 -8.76 -31.92 3.11
CA PRO A 304 -8.66 -30.86 4.14
C PRO A 304 -7.41 -30.93 5.02
N ASP A 305 -6.78 -32.11 5.13
CA ASP A 305 -5.56 -32.39 5.88
C ASP A 305 -4.29 -32.34 4.99
N HIS A 306 -4.41 -31.95 3.73
CA HIS A 306 -3.25 -31.86 2.84
C HIS A 306 -2.31 -30.75 3.36
N PRO A 307 -0.99 -31.04 3.53
CA PRO A 307 -0.05 -30.07 4.12
C PRO A 307 -0.07 -28.69 3.49
N ASP A 308 -0.07 -28.60 2.16
CA ASP A 308 -0.05 -27.31 1.45
C ASP A 308 -1.34 -26.52 1.65
N LEU A 309 -2.51 -27.19 1.76
CA LEU A 309 -3.79 -26.52 2.05
C LEU A 309 -3.86 -26.05 3.50
N VAL A 310 -3.44 -26.88 4.45
CA VAL A 310 -3.38 -26.53 5.88
C VAL A 310 -2.45 -25.33 6.09
N GLU A 311 -1.29 -25.34 5.45
CA GLU A 311 -0.32 -24.25 5.53
C GLU A 311 -0.86 -22.95 4.91
N ALA A 312 -1.53 -23.03 3.76
CA ALA A 312 -2.16 -21.88 3.11
C ALA A 312 -3.25 -21.26 4.01
N ILE A 313 -4.09 -22.08 4.64
CA ILE A 313 -5.12 -21.61 5.59
C ILE A 313 -4.46 -20.98 6.81
N ARG A 314 -3.42 -21.62 7.38
CA ARG A 314 -2.69 -21.08 8.54
C ARG A 314 -2.10 -19.69 8.26
N HIS A 315 -1.46 -19.51 7.10
CA HIS A 315 -0.91 -18.20 6.70
C HIS A 315 -2.01 -17.16 6.52
N PHE A 316 -3.13 -17.54 5.92
CA PHE A 316 -4.27 -16.65 5.74
C PHE A 316 -4.90 -16.24 7.07
N ASP A 317 -5.08 -17.18 7.99
CA ASP A 317 -5.64 -16.91 9.32
C ASP A 317 -4.72 -16.00 10.16
N ASN A 318 -3.41 -16.03 9.94
CA ASN A 318 -2.45 -15.12 10.57
C ASN A 318 -2.66 -13.63 10.20
N LEU A 319 -3.41 -13.34 9.13
CA LEU A 319 -3.78 -11.96 8.80
C LEU A 319 -4.88 -11.39 9.70
N LEU A 320 -5.53 -12.21 10.53
CA LEU A 320 -6.54 -11.76 11.47
C LEU A 320 -5.89 -11.08 12.68
N VAL A 321 -6.29 -9.83 12.93
CA VAL A 321 -5.99 -9.11 14.16
C VAL A 321 -7.18 -9.22 15.10
N GLN A 322 -6.92 -9.78 16.28
CA GLN A 322 -7.91 -9.92 17.34
C GLN A 322 -7.27 -9.59 18.69
N ARG A 323 -7.56 -8.39 19.22
CA ARG A 323 -7.01 -7.89 20.49
C ARG A 323 -8.12 -7.13 21.24
N GLY A 324 -8.66 -7.74 22.30
CA GLY A 324 -9.80 -7.16 23.01
C GLY A 324 -10.99 -6.95 22.08
N ASP A 325 -11.44 -5.68 21.95
CA ASP A 325 -12.54 -5.30 21.06
C ASP A 325 -12.10 -5.11 19.59
N GLU A 326 -10.80 -4.98 19.33
CA GLU A 326 -10.28 -4.87 17.96
C GLU A 326 -10.45 -6.18 17.22
N PHE A 327 -11.05 -6.11 16.03
CA PHE A 327 -11.23 -7.24 15.13
C PHE A 327 -11.25 -6.78 13.68
N PHE A 328 -10.25 -7.15 12.92
CA PHE A 328 -10.17 -6.90 11.48
C PHE A 328 -9.16 -7.83 10.81
N PHE A 329 -9.27 -7.98 9.48
CA PHE A 329 -8.23 -8.61 8.68
C PHE A 329 -7.27 -7.57 8.13
N GLN A 330 -5.98 -7.89 8.15
CA GLN A 330 -4.94 -7.13 7.47
C GLN A 330 -4.77 -7.64 6.03
N PRO A 331 -4.36 -6.77 5.08
CA PRO A 331 -4.03 -7.21 3.73
C PRO A 331 -2.70 -7.99 3.64
N CYS A 332 -1.74 -7.67 4.51
CA CYS A 332 -0.41 -8.26 4.64
C CYS A 332 0.26 -7.77 5.93
N TRP A 333 1.46 -8.26 6.22
CA TRP A 333 2.35 -7.77 7.27
C TRP A 333 3.44 -6.87 6.69
N SER A 334 3.98 -5.92 7.48
CA SER A 334 4.99 -4.94 7.05
C SER A 334 6.27 -4.89 7.90
N PRO A 335 6.81 -6.03 8.37
CA PRO A 335 7.90 -6.01 9.34
C PRO A 335 9.21 -5.44 8.78
N VAL A 336 9.54 -5.72 7.53
CA VAL A 336 10.78 -5.20 6.91
C VAL A 336 10.66 -3.70 6.68
N TRP A 337 9.55 -3.26 6.11
CA TRP A 337 9.23 -1.87 5.86
C TRP A 337 9.27 -1.02 7.14
N ASP A 338 8.52 -1.44 8.15
CA ASP A 338 8.45 -0.73 9.42
C ASP A 338 9.80 -0.71 10.15
N THR A 339 10.54 -1.82 10.11
CA THR A 339 11.88 -1.89 10.73
C THR A 339 12.85 -0.95 10.04
N ALA A 340 12.85 -0.92 8.72
CA ALA A 340 13.75 -0.06 7.97
C ALA A 340 13.47 1.42 8.22
N ILE A 341 12.20 1.85 8.21
CA ILE A 341 11.84 3.26 8.45
C ILE A 341 12.09 3.62 9.92
N ALA A 342 11.71 2.76 10.88
CA ALA A 342 11.92 3.01 12.30
C ALA A 342 13.42 3.15 12.62
N ALA A 343 14.26 2.25 12.11
CA ALA A 343 15.70 2.30 12.29
C ALA A 343 16.31 3.56 11.68
N PHE A 344 15.87 3.96 10.48
CA PHE A 344 16.33 5.19 9.85
C PHE A 344 15.92 6.43 10.65
N ALA A 345 14.66 6.51 11.09
CA ALA A 345 14.15 7.64 11.87
C ALA A 345 14.86 7.77 13.24
N LEU A 346 15.08 6.66 13.95
CA LEU A 346 15.83 6.65 15.20
C LEU A 346 17.30 7.03 15.00
N GLY A 347 17.90 6.58 13.89
CA GLY A 347 19.27 6.96 13.52
C GLY A 347 19.42 8.47 13.28
N GLU A 348 18.51 9.07 12.50
CA GLU A 348 18.47 10.53 12.28
C GLU A 348 18.18 11.28 13.60
N ALA A 349 17.44 10.68 14.54
CA ALA A 349 17.21 11.23 15.87
C ALA A 349 18.43 11.15 16.81
N GLY A 350 19.56 10.57 16.36
CA GLY A 350 20.80 10.51 17.11
C GLY A 350 21.02 9.21 17.88
N LEU A 351 20.29 8.15 17.60
CA LEU A 351 20.39 6.84 18.27
C LEU A 351 21.15 5.79 17.45
N ALA A 352 22.01 6.21 16.51
CA ALA A 352 22.73 5.33 15.59
C ALA A 352 23.54 4.22 16.30
N ASP A 353 24.15 4.52 17.44
CA ASP A 353 24.99 3.58 18.19
C ASP A 353 24.20 2.78 19.26
N SER A 354 22.89 2.77 19.20
CA SER A 354 22.06 2.04 20.17
C SER A 354 22.01 0.55 19.89
N ALA A 355 21.97 -0.28 20.95
CA ALA A 355 21.77 -1.72 20.83
C ALA A 355 20.46 -2.09 20.11
N SER A 356 19.46 -1.21 20.14
CA SER A 356 18.20 -1.37 19.42
C SER A 356 18.42 -1.38 17.90
N LEU A 357 19.23 -0.43 17.38
CA LEU A 357 19.53 -0.37 15.95
C LEU A 357 20.44 -1.51 15.51
N THR A 358 21.37 -1.97 16.37
CA THR A 358 22.17 -3.16 16.08
C THR A 358 21.29 -4.41 15.91
N ARG A 359 20.34 -4.64 16.84
CA ARG A 359 19.38 -5.75 16.68
C ARG A 359 18.54 -5.64 15.41
N ALA A 360 18.10 -4.42 15.07
CA ALA A 360 17.37 -4.18 13.83
C ALA A 360 18.20 -4.50 12.58
N ALA A 361 19.47 -4.07 12.55
CA ALA A 361 20.37 -4.38 11.45
C ALA A 361 20.65 -5.89 11.34
N ASP A 362 20.87 -6.57 12.45
CA ASP A 362 21.07 -8.02 12.49
C ASP A 362 19.83 -8.76 11.97
N TRP A 363 18.63 -8.34 12.40
CA TRP A 363 17.38 -8.92 11.92
C TRP A 363 17.17 -8.67 10.41
N LEU A 364 17.39 -7.45 9.93
CA LEU A 364 17.29 -7.12 8.50
C LEU A 364 18.26 -7.95 7.65
N LEU A 365 19.48 -8.22 8.13
CA LEU A 365 20.42 -9.08 7.42
C LEU A 365 19.89 -10.50 7.24
N THR A 366 19.13 -11.03 8.21
CA THR A 366 18.51 -12.36 8.07
C THR A 366 17.41 -12.41 7.02
N LYS A 367 16.89 -11.24 6.61
CA LYS A 367 15.79 -11.10 5.63
C LYS A 367 16.26 -10.83 4.20
N GLU A 368 17.57 -10.69 3.96
CA GLU A 368 18.07 -10.53 2.60
C GLU A 368 17.73 -11.74 1.73
N ILE A 369 17.03 -11.48 0.63
CA ILE A 369 16.63 -12.51 -0.33
C ILE A 369 17.83 -12.85 -1.21
N ARG A 370 18.21 -14.14 -1.24
CA ARG A 370 19.32 -14.67 -2.01
C ARG A 370 18.88 -15.63 -3.12
N ARG A 371 17.61 -15.58 -3.47
CA ARG A 371 16.97 -16.44 -4.47
C ARG A 371 16.52 -15.60 -5.67
N LYS A 372 16.60 -16.19 -6.87
CA LYS A 372 15.96 -15.64 -8.06
C LYS A 372 14.46 -15.87 -7.97
N GLY A 373 13.70 -14.79 -8.07
CA GLY A 373 12.25 -14.77 -8.13
C GLY A 373 11.75 -14.37 -9.52
N ASP A 374 10.53 -13.89 -9.61
CA ASP A 374 9.86 -13.50 -10.87
C ASP A 374 10.61 -12.38 -11.61
N TRP A 375 11.19 -11.42 -10.91
CA TRP A 375 12.00 -10.34 -11.44
C TRP A 375 13.15 -10.84 -12.34
N ALA A 376 13.68 -12.03 -12.05
CA ALA A 376 14.80 -12.61 -12.77
C ALA A 376 14.44 -13.09 -14.18
N VAL A 377 13.16 -13.21 -14.52
CA VAL A 377 12.71 -13.49 -15.88
C VAL A 377 13.22 -12.40 -16.83
N LYS A 378 13.07 -11.13 -16.44
CA LYS A 378 13.55 -9.98 -17.22
C LYS A 378 15.02 -9.61 -16.93
N ARG A 379 15.59 -10.08 -15.84
CA ARG A 379 16.97 -9.81 -15.40
C ARG A 379 17.73 -11.10 -15.03
N PRO A 380 17.86 -12.09 -15.95
CA PRO A 380 18.34 -13.44 -15.62
C PRO A 380 19.78 -13.51 -15.13
N ASN A 381 20.61 -12.54 -15.47
CA ASN A 381 22.05 -12.50 -15.12
C ASN A 381 22.33 -11.68 -13.87
N LEU A 382 21.32 -11.06 -13.25
CA LEU A 382 21.50 -10.25 -12.05
C LEU A 382 21.63 -11.15 -10.82
N GLU A 383 22.59 -10.85 -9.95
CA GLU A 383 22.76 -11.56 -8.68
C GLU A 383 21.58 -11.28 -7.76
N PRO A 384 20.98 -12.31 -7.12
CA PRO A 384 19.87 -12.11 -6.22
C PRO A 384 20.26 -11.31 -4.97
N SER A 385 19.46 -10.30 -4.66
CA SER A 385 19.47 -9.54 -3.41
C SER A 385 18.15 -8.81 -3.26
N GLY A 386 18.02 -8.02 -2.18
CA GLY A 386 16.85 -7.23 -1.88
C GLY A 386 16.06 -7.79 -0.71
N TRP A 387 15.02 -7.08 -0.33
CA TRP A 387 14.12 -7.42 0.77
C TRP A 387 12.68 -7.37 0.30
N ALA A 388 11.87 -8.29 0.83
CA ALA A 388 10.43 -8.21 0.69
C ALA A 388 9.85 -7.31 1.78
N PHE A 389 8.61 -6.90 1.60
CA PHE A 389 7.84 -6.11 2.55
C PHE A 389 7.47 -6.89 3.81
N GLU A 390 7.19 -8.19 3.66
CA GLU A 390 6.68 -9.11 4.65
C GLU A 390 7.81 -9.88 5.38
N PHE A 391 7.45 -10.77 6.31
CA PHE A 391 8.44 -11.61 7.03
C PHE A 391 9.16 -12.59 6.11
N ALA A 392 8.46 -13.17 5.13
CA ALA A 392 9.00 -14.10 4.16
C ALA A 392 8.20 -14.06 2.84
N ASN A 393 8.81 -13.52 1.79
CA ASN A 393 8.25 -13.49 0.43
C ASN A 393 9.37 -13.53 -0.62
N GLU A 394 10.11 -14.66 -0.65
CA GLU A 394 11.39 -14.77 -1.36
C GLU A 394 11.32 -14.61 -2.89
N PHE A 395 10.14 -14.76 -3.50
CA PHE A 395 9.97 -14.55 -4.94
C PHE A 395 9.82 -13.09 -5.35
N TYR A 396 9.49 -12.22 -4.38
CA TYR A 396 9.09 -10.84 -4.63
C TYR A 396 9.86 -9.85 -3.75
N PRO A 397 11.21 -9.75 -3.93
CA PRO A 397 11.94 -8.64 -3.32
C PRO A 397 11.38 -7.33 -3.87
N ASP A 398 11.14 -6.39 -2.96
CA ASP A 398 10.60 -5.07 -3.26
C ASP A 398 11.72 -4.05 -3.42
N ILE A 399 11.64 -3.23 -4.47
CA ILE A 399 12.65 -2.20 -4.76
C ILE A 399 12.59 -1.09 -3.72
N ASP A 400 11.39 -0.71 -3.28
CA ASP A 400 11.20 0.36 -2.28
C ASP A 400 11.70 -0.08 -0.90
N ASP A 401 11.36 -1.31 -0.47
CA ASP A 401 11.90 -1.92 0.76
C ASP A 401 13.43 -2.04 0.72
N THR A 402 13.97 -2.50 -0.39
CA THR A 402 15.42 -2.63 -0.57
C THR A 402 16.12 -1.27 -0.43
N ALA A 403 15.56 -0.22 -1.05
CA ALA A 403 16.09 1.13 -0.92
C ALA A 403 15.97 1.65 0.52
N MET A 404 14.85 1.35 1.20
CA MET A 404 14.63 1.78 2.59
C MET A 404 15.57 1.05 3.57
N VAL A 405 15.82 -0.24 3.38
CA VAL A 405 16.80 -1.00 4.18
C VAL A 405 18.21 -0.43 3.99
N LEU A 406 18.60 -0.08 2.76
CA LEU A 406 19.87 0.59 2.51
C LEU A 406 19.95 1.94 3.25
N LEU A 407 18.88 2.72 3.28
CA LEU A 407 18.82 3.96 4.07
C LEU A 407 18.95 3.67 5.58
N ALA A 408 18.30 2.63 6.09
CA ALA A 408 18.44 2.21 7.49
C ALA A 408 19.89 1.84 7.84
N PHE A 409 20.58 1.12 6.96
CA PHE A 409 21.97 0.71 7.15
C PHE A 409 23.00 1.86 7.13
N VAL A 410 22.59 3.07 6.75
CA VAL A 410 23.42 4.27 6.95
C VAL A 410 23.70 4.49 8.45
N HIS A 411 22.69 4.23 9.29
CA HIS A 411 22.74 4.45 10.73
C HIS A 411 22.87 3.16 11.54
N ALA A 412 22.08 2.14 11.20
CA ALA A 412 22.03 0.87 11.91
C ALA A 412 23.22 -0.02 11.51
N LYS A 413 24.06 -0.35 12.49
CA LYS A 413 25.26 -1.18 12.30
C LYS A 413 25.01 -2.57 12.86
N ALA A 414 25.18 -3.59 12.03
CA ALA A 414 25.05 -4.98 12.41
C ALA A 414 26.24 -5.45 13.27
N SER A 415 26.03 -6.52 14.00
CA SER A 415 27.08 -7.19 14.80
C SER A 415 28.19 -7.79 13.92
N ASP A 416 27.88 -8.18 12.67
CA ASP A 416 28.86 -8.56 11.63
C ASP A 416 28.93 -7.46 10.55
N PRO A 417 29.88 -6.52 10.67
CA PRO A 417 30.03 -5.44 9.69
C PRO A 417 30.40 -5.92 8.29
N GLU A 418 31.15 -7.04 8.17
CA GLU A 418 31.53 -7.58 6.87
C GLU A 418 30.35 -8.20 6.13
N ALA A 419 29.49 -8.94 6.84
CA ALA A 419 28.24 -9.46 6.28
C ALA A 419 27.36 -8.32 5.82
N GLN A 420 27.21 -7.26 6.63
CA GLN A 420 26.44 -6.06 6.25
C GLN A 420 27.01 -5.40 4.99
N GLN A 421 28.32 -5.22 4.89
CA GLN A 421 28.96 -4.64 3.72
C GLN A 421 28.77 -5.50 2.46
N ARG A 422 28.85 -6.82 2.58
CA ARG A 422 28.56 -7.73 1.47
C ARG A 422 27.12 -7.61 0.99
N SER A 423 26.16 -7.56 1.93
CA SER A 423 24.74 -7.39 1.66
C SER A 423 24.46 -6.05 0.97
N ILE A 424 24.99 -4.93 1.49
CA ILE A 424 24.88 -3.60 0.88
C ILE A 424 25.37 -3.60 -0.57
N ARG A 425 26.55 -4.18 -0.86
CA ARG A 425 27.08 -4.22 -2.22
C ARG A 425 26.15 -4.98 -3.18
N ARG A 426 25.60 -6.12 -2.77
CA ARG A 426 24.67 -6.89 -3.58
C ARG A 426 23.37 -6.12 -3.82
N ALA A 427 22.80 -5.52 -2.78
CA ALA A 427 21.55 -4.75 -2.87
C ALA A 427 21.70 -3.52 -3.78
N VAL A 428 22.82 -2.80 -3.67
CA VAL A 428 23.11 -1.67 -4.57
C VAL A 428 23.20 -2.15 -6.02
N ASN A 429 23.92 -3.24 -6.29
CA ASN A 429 24.02 -3.80 -7.64
C ASN A 429 22.65 -4.27 -8.16
N TRP A 430 21.83 -4.86 -7.28
CA TRP A 430 20.50 -5.31 -7.63
C TRP A 430 19.59 -4.13 -7.99
N LEU A 431 19.56 -3.05 -7.18
CA LEU A 431 18.78 -1.84 -7.49
C LEU A 431 19.23 -1.21 -8.82
N LEU A 432 20.53 -1.12 -9.09
CA LEU A 432 21.04 -0.60 -10.36
C LEU A 432 20.57 -1.48 -11.54
N GLY A 433 20.56 -2.80 -11.37
CA GLY A 433 20.13 -3.75 -12.39
C GLY A 433 18.61 -3.78 -12.61
N MET A 434 17.82 -3.34 -11.64
CA MET A 434 16.35 -3.27 -11.72
C MET A 434 15.84 -1.96 -12.30
N GLN A 435 16.72 -1.01 -12.67
CA GLN A 435 16.28 0.21 -13.34
C GLN A 435 15.60 -0.08 -14.67
N SER A 436 14.43 0.53 -14.89
CA SER A 436 13.70 0.43 -16.15
C SER A 436 14.31 1.32 -17.25
N ARG A 437 13.96 1.03 -18.50
CA ARG A 437 14.51 1.72 -19.68
C ARG A 437 14.21 3.23 -19.72
N ASP A 438 13.11 3.66 -19.10
CA ASP A 438 12.73 5.06 -18.95
C ASP A 438 13.57 5.82 -17.91
N GLY A 439 14.38 5.11 -17.14
CA GLY A 439 15.25 5.64 -16.10
C GLY A 439 14.65 5.60 -14.69
N GLY A 440 13.36 5.26 -14.55
CA GLY A 440 12.68 5.09 -13.26
C GLY A 440 12.83 3.71 -12.66
N TRP A 441 12.24 3.53 -11.47
CA TRP A 441 12.07 2.24 -10.81
C TRP A 441 10.60 2.01 -10.47
N ALA A 442 10.16 0.78 -10.64
CA ALA A 442 8.86 0.27 -10.20
C ALA A 442 8.99 -0.44 -8.83
N ALA A 443 7.95 -1.13 -8.34
CA ALA A 443 8.02 -1.82 -7.05
C ALA A 443 8.74 -3.18 -7.15
N PHE A 444 8.39 -4.02 -8.13
CA PHE A 444 8.86 -5.40 -8.22
C PHE A 444 9.44 -5.77 -9.59
N ASP A 445 8.91 -5.19 -10.65
CA ASP A 445 9.22 -5.60 -12.03
C ASP A 445 9.95 -4.47 -12.78
N ALA A 446 10.95 -4.81 -13.58
CA ALA A 446 11.55 -3.86 -14.51
C ALA A 446 10.83 -3.91 -15.87
N ASP A 447 10.67 -2.75 -16.52
CA ASP A 447 10.08 -2.66 -17.87
C ASP A 447 8.70 -3.33 -17.97
N ASN A 448 7.83 -3.13 -17.00
CA ASN A 448 6.45 -3.64 -16.97
C ASN A 448 5.49 -2.55 -17.48
N ASP A 449 5.50 -2.33 -18.80
CA ASP A 449 4.93 -1.14 -19.45
C ASP A 449 3.97 -1.45 -20.61
N TRP A 450 3.49 -2.70 -20.76
CA TRP A 450 2.54 -3.08 -21.82
C TRP A 450 1.13 -2.56 -21.54
N GLU A 451 0.90 -1.29 -21.74
CA GLU A 451 -0.39 -0.61 -21.48
C GLU A 451 -1.62 -1.28 -22.12
N ILE A 452 -1.42 -2.03 -23.19
CA ILE A 452 -2.52 -2.80 -23.83
C ILE A 452 -3.17 -3.79 -22.84
N LEU A 453 -2.42 -4.30 -21.86
CA LEU A 453 -2.94 -5.22 -20.84
C LEU A 453 -3.98 -4.54 -19.93
N ASN A 454 -3.93 -3.23 -19.76
CA ASN A 454 -4.95 -2.47 -19.02
C ASN A 454 -6.34 -2.50 -19.70
N LYS A 455 -6.43 -2.99 -20.95
CA LYS A 455 -7.70 -3.10 -21.69
C LYS A 455 -8.35 -4.48 -21.60
N ILE A 456 -7.69 -5.45 -20.93
CA ILE A 456 -8.24 -6.77 -20.70
C ILE A 456 -9.49 -6.66 -19.80
N PRO A 457 -10.57 -7.46 -20.02
CA PRO A 457 -11.85 -7.31 -19.29
C PRO A 457 -11.78 -7.45 -17.76
N TRP A 458 -10.72 -8.02 -17.22
CA TRP A 458 -10.47 -8.17 -15.78
C TRP A 458 -9.34 -7.27 -15.26
N ALA A 459 -8.91 -6.27 -16.05
CA ALA A 459 -7.88 -5.29 -15.67
C ALA A 459 -8.45 -4.04 -14.97
N ASP A 460 -9.71 -4.05 -14.56
CA ASP A 460 -10.44 -2.89 -14.05
C ASP A 460 -10.19 -2.58 -12.54
N HIS A 461 -9.14 -3.15 -11.96
CA HIS A 461 -8.70 -2.91 -10.58
C HIS A 461 -7.43 -2.05 -10.48
N ASN A 462 -7.01 -1.44 -11.59
CA ASN A 462 -5.87 -0.51 -11.68
C ASN A 462 -4.53 -1.05 -11.17
N ALA A 463 -4.31 -2.36 -11.34
CA ALA A 463 -3.14 -3.05 -10.83
C ALA A 463 -2.50 -4.02 -11.85
N MET A 464 -2.93 -3.97 -13.12
CA MET A 464 -2.45 -4.87 -14.16
C MET A 464 -0.95 -4.77 -14.39
N LEU A 465 -0.42 -3.55 -14.29
CA LEU A 465 0.98 -3.24 -14.51
C LEU A 465 1.65 -2.75 -13.23
N ASP A 466 2.96 -2.87 -13.19
CA ASP A 466 3.86 -2.28 -12.20
C ASP A 466 4.69 -1.18 -12.87
N PRO A 467 4.11 0.01 -13.11
CA PRO A 467 4.82 1.10 -13.77
C PRO A 467 5.86 1.72 -12.84
N THR A 468 6.91 2.27 -13.44
CA THR A 468 7.83 3.17 -12.75
C THR A 468 7.06 4.33 -12.11
N CYS A 469 7.51 4.78 -10.93
CA CYS A 469 6.83 5.86 -10.22
C CYS A 469 7.83 6.82 -9.55
N PRO A 470 7.43 8.10 -9.38
CA PRO A 470 8.32 9.13 -8.83
C PRO A 470 8.73 8.89 -7.39
N ASP A 471 7.85 8.34 -6.56
CA ASP A 471 8.10 8.06 -5.15
C ASP A 471 9.21 7.02 -4.96
N ILE A 472 9.10 5.84 -5.59
CA ILE A 472 10.15 4.80 -5.53
C ILE A 472 11.44 5.31 -6.18
N THR A 473 11.35 5.92 -7.36
CA THR A 473 12.53 6.48 -8.04
C THR A 473 13.26 7.48 -7.14
N GLY A 474 12.52 8.35 -6.46
CA GLY A 474 13.09 9.32 -5.52
C GLY A 474 13.81 8.63 -4.35
N ARG A 475 13.22 7.61 -3.75
CA ARG A 475 13.83 6.85 -2.64
C ARG A 475 15.07 6.09 -3.09
N VAL A 476 15.03 5.43 -4.24
CA VAL A 476 16.20 4.73 -4.79
C VAL A 476 17.35 5.70 -5.04
N LEU A 477 17.08 6.88 -5.59
CA LEU A 477 18.11 7.91 -5.80
C LEU A 477 18.70 8.42 -4.47
N ASP A 478 17.88 8.63 -3.42
CA ASP A 478 18.38 8.98 -2.07
C ASP A 478 19.26 7.85 -1.53
N ALA A 479 18.80 6.60 -1.58
CA ALA A 479 19.55 5.44 -1.10
C ALA A 479 20.89 5.28 -1.82
N LEU A 480 20.91 5.21 -3.15
CA LEU A 480 22.13 5.05 -3.94
C LEU A 480 23.12 6.20 -3.73
N SER A 481 22.61 7.43 -3.56
CA SER A 481 23.45 8.60 -3.30
C SER A 481 24.19 8.53 -1.96
N ARG A 482 23.63 7.87 -0.95
CA ARG A 482 24.28 7.63 0.36
C ARG A 482 25.47 6.66 0.23
N TYR A 483 25.49 5.83 -0.81
CA TYR A 483 26.57 4.89 -1.11
C TYR A 483 27.51 5.36 -2.22
N GLY A 484 27.50 6.67 -2.52
CA GLY A 484 28.45 7.32 -3.42
C GLY A 484 28.03 7.42 -4.88
N TYR A 485 26.88 6.90 -5.26
CA TYR A 485 26.33 7.03 -6.61
C TYR A 485 25.66 8.39 -6.77
N ARG A 486 26.25 9.30 -7.55
CA ARG A 486 25.79 10.70 -7.69
C ARG A 486 25.78 11.11 -9.16
N HIS A 487 25.51 12.40 -9.39
CA HIS A 487 25.58 13.01 -10.72
C HIS A 487 26.86 12.60 -11.47
N GLY A 488 26.70 12.25 -12.75
CA GLY A 488 27.74 11.68 -13.61
C GLY A 488 27.67 10.14 -13.69
N HIS A 489 26.96 9.45 -12.80
CA HIS A 489 26.69 8.03 -12.95
C HIS A 489 25.46 7.82 -13.86
N PRO A 490 25.53 6.97 -14.92
CA PRO A 490 24.47 6.85 -15.92
C PRO A 490 23.08 6.55 -15.35
N ALA A 491 22.99 5.64 -14.37
CA ALA A 491 21.72 5.29 -13.74
C ALA A 491 21.13 6.46 -12.92
N ILE A 492 21.97 7.22 -12.21
CA ILE A 492 21.53 8.39 -11.44
C ILE A 492 21.03 9.48 -12.39
N ASP A 493 21.79 9.80 -13.43
CA ASP A 493 21.38 10.84 -14.39
C ASP A 493 20.11 10.42 -15.17
N ALA A 494 19.91 9.13 -15.43
CA ALA A 494 18.66 8.61 -16.01
C ALA A 494 17.47 8.78 -15.03
N GLY A 495 17.64 8.41 -13.76
CA GLY A 495 16.60 8.60 -12.73
C GLY A 495 16.24 10.07 -12.49
N VAL A 496 17.22 10.96 -12.53
CA VAL A 496 16.98 12.41 -12.47
C VAL A 496 16.15 12.87 -13.67
N ARG A 497 16.50 12.48 -14.90
CA ARG A 497 15.71 12.83 -16.10
C ARG A 497 14.28 12.31 -15.98
N TYR A 498 14.09 11.07 -15.52
CA TYR A 498 12.78 10.50 -15.26
C TYR A 498 11.97 11.39 -14.31
N LEU A 499 12.50 11.75 -13.13
CA LEU A 499 11.79 12.61 -12.18
C LEU A 499 11.48 14.00 -12.74
N LEU A 500 12.41 14.60 -13.49
CA LEU A 500 12.17 15.92 -14.11
C LEU A 500 11.05 15.86 -15.15
N ASN A 501 10.92 14.74 -15.90
CA ASN A 501 9.85 14.54 -16.88
C ASN A 501 8.49 14.24 -16.23
N CYS A 502 8.48 13.65 -15.02
CA CYS A 502 7.26 13.32 -14.27
C CYS A 502 6.75 14.45 -13.37
N GLN A 503 7.45 15.60 -13.29
CA GLN A 503 6.99 16.72 -12.48
C GLN A 503 5.72 17.32 -13.06
N GLU A 504 4.69 17.43 -12.22
CA GLU A 504 3.42 18.05 -12.57
C GLU A 504 3.58 19.55 -12.86
N SER A 505 2.66 20.11 -13.63
CA SER A 505 2.70 21.55 -14.00
C SER A 505 2.68 22.50 -12.80
N ASN A 506 2.09 22.07 -11.68
CA ASN A 506 2.06 22.82 -10.42
C ASN A 506 3.34 22.66 -9.57
N GLY A 507 4.30 21.85 -10.01
CA GLY A 507 5.55 21.56 -9.33
C GLY A 507 5.57 20.34 -8.43
N SER A 508 4.44 19.67 -8.21
CA SER A 508 4.36 18.44 -7.40
C SER A 508 4.78 17.19 -8.19
N TRP A 509 4.84 16.04 -7.49
CA TRP A 509 4.94 14.71 -8.09
C TRP A 509 3.87 13.80 -7.55
N TYR A 510 3.35 12.95 -8.43
CA TYR A 510 2.43 11.88 -8.08
C TYR A 510 3.09 10.84 -7.19
N GLY A 511 2.39 10.40 -6.14
CA GLY A 511 2.79 9.31 -5.25
C GLY A 511 1.91 8.09 -5.47
N ARG A 512 2.50 6.97 -5.89
CA ARG A 512 1.75 5.73 -6.14
C ARG A 512 1.42 5.00 -4.84
N TRP A 513 2.38 4.96 -3.89
CA TRP A 513 2.30 4.12 -2.68
C TRP A 513 1.91 4.86 -1.41
N GLY A 514 1.99 6.17 -1.41
CA GLY A 514 1.49 7.05 -0.34
C GLY A 514 0.59 8.13 -0.88
N VAL A 515 -0.40 8.56 -0.09
CA VAL A 515 -1.42 9.55 -0.47
C VAL A 515 -0.84 10.95 -0.39
N ASN A 516 -0.80 11.66 -1.47
CA ASN A 516 -0.55 11.33 -2.87
C ASN A 516 0.58 12.27 -3.33
N TYR A 517 0.24 13.53 -3.74
CA TYR A 517 1.21 14.50 -4.25
C TYR A 517 2.18 15.02 -3.18
N ILE A 518 1.76 15.08 -1.88
CA ILE A 518 2.66 15.40 -0.77
C ILE A 518 3.73 14.32 -0.64
N TYR A 519 3.34 13.04 -0.67
CA TYR A 519 4.25 11.90 -0.56
C TYR A 519 5.21 11.80 -1.74
N GLY A 520 4.69 11.84 -2.97
CA GLY A 520 5.51 11.79 -4.18
C GLY A 520 6.50 12.95 -4.27
N SER A 521 6.05 14.17 -3.91
CA SER A 521 6.93 15.34 -3.89
C SER A 521 8.04 15.22 -2.84
N PHE A 522 7.73 14.77 -1.64
CA PHE A 522 8.72 14.57 -0.59
C PHE A 522 9.86 13.64 -1.04
N LEU A 523 9.52 12.49 -1.61
CA LEU A 523 10.51 11.49 -2.04
C LEU A 523 11.30 11.96 -3.26
N ALA A 524 10.63 12.52 -4.26
CA ALA A 524 11.29 13.07 -5.45
C ALA A 524 12.28 14.19 -5.06
N MET A 525 11.87 15.12 -4.18
CA MET A 525 12.75 16.22 -3.73
C MET A 525 13.98 15.69 -2.98
N ARG A 526 13.83 14.70 -2.08
CA ARG A 526 14.95 14.09 -1.37
C ARG A 526 15.91 13.39 -2.31
N GLY A 527 15.38 12.56 -3.20
CA GLY A 527 16.19 11.85 -4.19
C GLY A 527 16.96 12.83 -5.08
N LEU A 528 16.28 13.78 -5.68
CA LEU A 528 16.90 14.82 -6.51
C LEU A 528 18.01 15.60 -5.76
N ARG A 529 17.73 15.98 -4.50
CA ARG A 529 18.71 16.70 -3.66
C ARG A 529 19.97 15.86 -3.41
N ALA A 530 19.79 14.58 -3.10
CA ALA A 530 20.88 13.66 -2.77
C ALA A 530 21.84 13.42 -3.94
N THR A 531 21.35 13.43 -5.19
CA THR A 531 22.16 13.22 -6.38
C THR A 531 23.19 14.31 -6.65
N GLY A 532 22.95 15.55 -6.19
CA GLY A 532 23.75 16.71 -6.51
C GLY A 532 23.67 17.17 -7.98
N HIS A 533 22.68 16.67 -8.75
CA HIS A 533 22.55 17.00 -10.17
C HIS A 533 22.10 18.45 -10.37
N PRO A 534 22.78 19.27 -11.20
CA PRO A 534 22.51 20.71 -11.32
C PRO A 534 21.10 21.02 -11.84
N ALA A 535 20.54 20.20 -12.72
CA ALA A 535 19.18 20.38 -13.26
C ALA A 535 18.06 20.15 -12.21
N ALA A 536 18.36 19.51 -11.07
CA ALA A 536 17.38 19.24 -10.04
C ALA A 536 16.91 20.47 -9.28
N ARG A 537 17.74 21.52 -9.20
CA ARG A 537 17.52 22.68 -8.34
C ARG A 537 16.18 23.38 -8.59
N SER A 538 15.91 23.75 -9.82
CA SER A 538 14.68 24.49 -10.18
C SER A 538 13.42 23.63 -9.96
N ALA A 539 13.50 22.32 -10.17
CA ALA A 539 12.39 21.41 -9.90
C ALA A 539 12.07 21.30 -8.39
N ILE A 540 13.11 21.21 -7.56
CA ILE A 540 12.99 21.22 -6.09
C ILE A 540 12.40 22.54 -5.59
N GLU A 541 12.83 23.68 -6.14
CA GLU A 541 12.33 25.00 -5.78
C GLU A 541 10.83 25.13 -6.07
N ARG A 542 10.36 24.72 -7.27
CA ARG A 542 8.94 24.72 -7.63
C ARG A 542 8.11 23.85 -6.68
N ALA A 543 8.61 22.67 -6.33
CA ALA A 543 7.90 21.77 -5.41
C ALA A 543 7.84 22.34 -3.99
N ALA A 544 8.89 23.03 -3.53
CA ALA A 544 8.87 23.70 -2.24
C ALA A 544 7.85 24.86 -2.20
N GLU A 545 7.71 25.61 -3.28
CA GLU A 545 6.66 26.63 -3.41
C GLU A 545 5.27 25.99 -3.37
N TRP A 546 5.07 24.90 -4.10
CA TRP A 546 3.81 24.16 -4.08
C TRP A 546 3.49 23.64 -2.67
N LEU A 547 4.43 22.98 -1.97
CA LEU A 547 4.21 22.50 -0.60
C LEU A 547 3.80 23.63 0.34
N ARG A 548 4.42 24.83 0.24
CA ARG A 548 4.03 25.99 1.05
C ARG A 548 2.62 26.47 0.72
N SER A 549 2.21 26.40 -0.55
CA SER A 549 0.90 26.86 -1.01
C SER A 549 -0.27 25.97 -0.55
N VAL A 550 0.01 24.69 -0.24
CA VAL A 550 -1.02 23.71 0.20
C VAL A 550 -0.98 23.45 1.71
N GLN A 551 -0.24 24.23 2.49
CA GLN A 551 -0.21 24.13 3.95
C GLN A 551 -1.54 24.58 4.53
N ASN A 552 -2.13 23.80 5.43
CA ASN A 552 -3.37 24.12 6.12
C ASN A 552 -3.18 25.27 7.14
N GLU A 553 -4.30 25.86 7.55
CA GLU A 553 -4.30 27.00 8.51
C GLU A 553 -3.73 26.62 9.88
N ASP A 554 -3.96 25.35 10.32
CA ASP A 554 -3.41 24.81 11.57
C ASP A 554 -1.88 24.59 11.53
N GLY A 555 -1.25 24.82 10.38
CA GLY A 555 0.18 24.68 10.17
C GLY A 555 0.63 23.29 9.73
N GLY A 556 -0.25 22.29 9.73
CA GLY A 556 0.00 20.96 9.20
C GLY A 556 -0.29 20.84 7.70
N TRP A 557 -0.23 19.62 7.20
CA TRP A 557 -0.62 19.25 5.84
C TRP A 557 -1.51 18.02 5.86
N GLY A 558 -2.45 18.00 4.92
CA GLY A 558 -3.36 16.88 4.73
C GLY A 558 -3.84 16.78 3.30
N GLU A 559 -3.86 15.56 2.78
CA GLU A 559 -4.31 15.23 1.44
C GLU A 559 -5.27 14.04 1.47
N SER A 560 -6.37 14.15 0.73
CA SER A 560 -7.40 13.12 0.64
C SER A 560 -7.04 12.04 -0.39
N CYS A 561 -7.43 10.80 -0.13
CA CYS A 561 -7.41 9.72 -1.12
C CYS A 561 -8.20 10.06 -2.40
N ALA A 562 -9.13 11.01 -2.36
CA ALA A 562 -9.83 11.52 -3.52
C ALA A 562 -8.89 12.13 -4.59
N SER A 563 -7.68 12.54 -4.21
CA SER A 563 -6.64 13.05 -5.12
C SER A 563 -6.36 12.09 -6.28
N TYR A 564 -6.39 10.78 -6.04
CA TYR A 564 -6.19 9.77 -7.09
C TYR A 564 -7.29 9.81 -8.15
N LYS A 565 -8.56 9.88 -7.73
CA LYS A 565 -9.71 9.93 -8.65
C LYS A 565 -9.81 11.25 -9.39
N MET A 566 -9.43 12.34 -8.73
CA MET A 566 -9.50 13.68 -9.29
C MET A 566 -8.28 14.05 -10.13
N ASN A 567 -7.23 13.22 -10.12
CA ASN A 567 -5.93 13.48 -10.76
C ASN A 567 -5.37 14.88 -10.43
N ARG A 568 -5.53 15.31 -9.18
CA ARG A 568 -5.04 16.58 -8.63
C ARG A 568 -5.08 16.55 -7.12
N PHE A 569 -4.28 17.39 -6.49
CA PHE A 569 -4.33 17.59 -5.04
C PHE A 569 -5.75 17.92 -4.56
N VAL A 570 -6.19 17.22 -3.53
CA VAL A 570 -7.43 17.48 -2.81
C VAL A 570 -7.10 17.59 -1.33
N ALA A 571 -7.25 18.79 -0.78
CA ALA A 571 -6.97 19.05 0.63
C ALA A 571 -7.83 18.20 1.57
N ALA A 572 -7.25 17.83 2.71
CA ALA A 572 -7.90 17.14 3.81
C ALA A 572 -7.43 17.74 5.15
N PRO A 573 -8.06 17.37 6.28
CA PRO A 573 -7.51 17.71 7.59
C PRO A 573 -6.06 17.24 7.73
N SER A 574 -5.26 18.03 8.46
CA SER A 574 -3.84 17.72 8.66
C SER A 574 -3.64 16.39 9.37
N THR A 575 -2.68 15.60 8.87
CA THR A 575 -2.23 14.35 9.49
C THR A 575 -0.78 14.48 9.95
N ALA A 576 -0.39 13.68 10.92
CA ALA A 576 0.97 13.68 11.43
C ALA A 576 1.98 13.19 10.37
N SER A 577 1.63 12.14 9.62
CA SER A 577 2.51 11.59 8.58
C SER A 577 2.64 12.52 7.37
N GLN A 578 1.54 13.10 6.86
CA GLN A 578 1.61 14.01 5.71
C GLN A 578 2.27 15.34 6.07
N THR A 579 2.07 15.83 7.29
CA THR A 579 2.80 16.98 7.82
C THR A 579 4.30 16.69 7.87
N ALA A 580 4.68 15.51 8.35
CA ALA A 580 6.08 15.11 8.37
C ALA A 580 6.69 15.02 6.96
N TRP A 581 5.97 14.44 6.00
CA TRP A 581 6.43 14.36 4.61
C TRP A 581 6.65 15.74 3.98
N ALA A 582 5.74 16.68 4.23
CA ALA A 582 5.89 18.05 3.75
C ALA A 582 7.13 18.76 4.36
N ILE A 583 7.35 18.59 5.67
CA ILE A 583 8.55 19.11 6.36
C ILE A 583 9.82 18.51 5.74
N LEU A 584 9.87 17.19 5.53
CA LEU A 584 11.02 16.51 4.92
C LEU A 584 11.28 16.97 3.48
N GLY A 585 10.22 17.20 2.70
CA GLY A 585 10.32 17.78 1.36
C GLY A 585 10.91 19.20 1.37
N LEU A 586 10.38 20.08 2.22
CA LEU A 586 10.90 21.44 2.37
C LEU A 586 12.36 21.46 2.86
N ALA A 587 12.71 20.58 3.80
CA ALA A 587 14.09 20.43 4.27
C ALA A 587 15.04 20.00 3.13
N ALA A 588 14.59 19.12 2.21
CA ALA A 588 15.35 18.75 1.02
C ALA A 588 15.59 19.94 0.07
N ALA A 589 14.70 20.94 0.06
CA ALA A 589 14.93 22.21 -0.65
C ALA A 589 15.95 23.14 0.07
N GLY A 590 16.47 22.73 1.22
CA GLY A 590 17.34 23.58 2.05
C GLY A 590 16.58 24.57 2.93
N ASP A 591 15.27 24.42 3.01
CA ASP A 591 14.41 25.24 3.86
C ASP A 591 14.31 24.61 5.25
N THR A 592 15.07 25.14 6.20
CA THR A 592 15.08 24.65 7.58
C THR A 592 14.51 25.66 8.59
N HIS A 593 14.20 26.90 8.13
CA HIS A 593 13.85 27.99 9.02
C HIS A 593 12.63 28.82 8.58
N SER A 594 11.94 28.45 7.50
CA SER A 594 10.77 29.19 7.03
C SER A 594 9.62 29.19 8.05
N ALA A 595 8.70 30.12 7.89
CA ALA A 595 7.47 30.16 8.66
C ALA A 595 6.65 28.87 8.49
N SER A 596 6.68 28.26 7.30
CA SER A 596 5.98 27.00 7.00
C SER A 596 6.57 25.84 7.81
N ILE A 597 7.89 25.66 7.83
CA ILE A 597 8.56 24.65 8.65
C ILE A 597 8.22 24.84 10.14
N ARG A 598 8.37 26.07 10.65
CA ARG A 598 8.06 26.34 12.08
C ARG A 598 6.62 26.04 12.44
N ARG A 599 5.65 26.34 11.57
CA ARG A 599 4.24 26.01 11.81
C ARG A 599 4.02 24.49 11.78
N GLY A 600 4.62 23.78 10.82
CA GLY A 600 4.52 22.31 10.74
C GLY A 600 5.14 21.62 11.94
N VAL A 601 6.32 22.04 12.39
CA VAL A 601 6.97 21.53 13.60
C VAL A 601 6.09 21.79 14.84
N ARG A 602 5.51 22.99 14.95
CA ARG A 602 4.59 23.31 16.04
C ARG A 602 3.36 22.43 16.01
N PHE A 603 2.74 22.21 14.84
CA PHE A 603 1.63 21.28 14.69
C PHE A 603 1.97 19.87 15.21
N LEU A 604 3.14 19.31 14.85
CA LEU A 604 3.57 18.02 15.34
C LEU A 604 3.76 18.01 16.87
N ILE A 605 4.36 19.05 17.45
CA ILE A 605 4.57 19.15 18.90
C ILE A 605 3.23 19.26 19.64
N GLU A 606 2.32 20.11 19.18
CA GLU A 606 1.04 20.40 19.85
C GLU A 606 0.04 19.22 19.73
N THR A 607 0.15 18.39 18.69
CA THR A 607 -0.72 17.23 18.46
C THR A 607 -0.14 15.92 18.98
N GLN A 608 1.11 15.94 19.50
CA GLN A 608 1.70 14.75 20.12
C GLN A 608 0.98 14.38 21.41
N ARG A 609 0.71 13.09 21.58
CA ARG A 609 0.10 12.54 22.79
C ARG A 609 1.11 12.41 23.94
N PRO A 610 0.63 12.32 25.19
CA PRO A 610 1.51 12.12 26.35
C PRO A 610 2.39 10.88 26.27
N ASP A 611 1.96 9.83 25.56
CA ASP A 611 2.71 8.60 25.31
C ASP A 611 3.79 8.73 24.22
N GLY A 612 3.94 9.90 23.63
CA GLY A 612 4.92 10.18 22.58
C GLY A 612 4.47 9.83 21.17
N THR A 613 3.25 9.34 21.01
CA THR A 613 2.67 8.97 19.70
C THR A 613 1.76 10.07 19.14
N TRP A 614 1.24 9.86 17.93
CA TRP A 614 0.22 10.73 17.32
C TRP A 614 -1.05 9.93 17.00
N LYS A 615 -2.18 10.64 16.91
CA LYS A 615 -3.42 10.10 16.39
C LYS A 615 -3.52 10.39 14.89
N GLU A 616 -3.87 9.37 14.12
CA GLU A 616 -4.14 9.51 12.70
C GLU A 616 -5.23 8.51 12.31
N ASP A 617 -6.37 9.04 11.85
CA ASP A 617 -7.55 8.25 11.52
C ASP A 617 -7.76 8.12 10.00
N LEU A 618 -7.01 8.89 9.19
CA LEU A 618 -7.10 8.89 7.74
C LEU A 618 -6.11 7.90 7.12
N ALA A 619 -6.50 7.28 6.01
CA ALA A 619 -5.61 6.46 5.23
C ALA A 619 -4.59 7.33 4.48
N THR A 620 -3.31 7.00 4.63
CA THR A 620 -2.19 7.71 4.01
C THR A 620 -1.37 6.81 3.10
N GLY A 621 -1.75 5.54 2.97
CA GLY A 621 -1.14 4.57 2.05
C GLY A 621 -2.13 4.04 1.02
N THR A 622 -1.62 3.42 -0.01
CA THR A 622 -2.42 2.75 -1.04
C THR A 622 -1.74 1.46 -1.50
N GLY A 623 -2.52 0.39 -1.64
CA GLY A 623 -2.10 -0.81 -2.35
C GLY A 623 -2.38 -0.67 -3.85
N PHE A 624 -3.61 -0.32 -4.22
CA PHE A 624 -4.02 -0.08 -5.60
C PHE A 624 -4.70 1.28 -5.70
N PRO A 625 -4.10 2.27 -6.38
CA PRO A 625 -4.67 3.60 -6.54
C PRO A 625 -6.12 3.56 -7.03
N ASN A 626 -7.01 4.33 -6.42
CA ASN A 626 -8.45 4.37 -6.65
C ASN A 626 -9.27 3.13 -6.24
N VAL A 627 -8.64 2.05 -5.77
CA VAL A 627 -9.32 0.79 -5.51
C VAL A 627 -9.13 0.31 -4.08
N PHE A 628 -7.92 0.45 -3.53
CA PHE A 628 -7.58 -0.12 -2.23
C PHE A 628 -6.60 0.78 -1.48
N PHE A 629 -7.02 1.29 -0.32
CA PHE A 629 -6.27 2.20 0.53
C PHE A 629 -5.92 1.56 1.86
N LEU A 630 -4.83 2.04 2.47
CA LEU A 630 -4.25 1.49 3.68
C LEU A 630 -3.99 2.57 4.72
N THR A 631 -4.23 2.23 5.98
CA THR A 631 -3.73 2.98 7.12
C THR A 631 -2.57 2.20 7.73
N TYR A 632 -1.37 2.77 7.63
CA TYR A 632 -0.15 2.25 8.25
C TYR A 632 -0.06 2.79 9.67
N HIS A 633 -0.22 1.94 10.68
CA HIS A 633 -0.32 2.41 12.06
C HIS A 633 0.98 3.01 12.61
N LEU A 634 2.14 2.67 12.03
CA LEU A 634 3.43 3.25 12.45
C LEU A 634 3.82 4.50 11.66
N TYR A 635 3.19 4.83 10.53
CA TYR A 635 3.47 6.06 9.77
C TYR A 635 3.36 7.29 10.64
N ARG A 636 2.32 7.36 11.45
CA ARG A 636 2.05 8.44 12.39
C ARG A 636 3.08 8.56 13.53
N ASN A 637 4.02 7.64 13.68
CA ASN A 637 5.03 7.64 14.74
C ASN A 637 6.43 7.93 14.18
N TYR A 638 6.93 7.13 13.24
CA TYR A 638 8.30 7.27 12.78
C TYR A 638 8.50 8.43 11.78
N PHE A 639 7.50 8.80 10.96
CA PHE A 639 7.66 9.96 10.07
C PHE A 639 7.67 11.29 10.84
N PRO A 640 6.80 11.55 11.83
CA PRO A 640 6.93 12.72 12.69
C PRO A 640 8.28 12.78 13.42
N LEU A 641 8.76 11.65 13.97
CA LEU A 641 10.09 11.57 14.58
C LEU A 641 11.19 11.99 13.59
N LEU A 642 11.16 11.44 12.38
CA LEU A 642 12.12 11.75 11.32
C LEU A 642 12.06 13.24 10.93
N ALA A 643 10.87 13.81 10.81
CA ALA A 643 10.70 15.21 10.47
C ALA A 643 11.23 16.15 11.57
N LEU A 644 10.95 15.84 12.84
CA LEU A 644 11.46 16.57 13.98
C LEU A 644 13.00 16.46 14.06
N ALA A 645 13.57 15.28 13.80
CA ALA A 645 15.01 15.06 13.79
C ALA A 645 15.72 15.91 12.72
N VAL A 646 15.18 15.92 11.50
CA VAL A 646 15.72 16.67 10.36
C VAL A 646 15.57 18.18 10.59
N ALA A 647 14.41 18.66 11.08
CA ALA A 647 14.18 20.06 11.39
C ALA A 647 15.05 20.56 12.56
N GLY A 648 15.39 19.69 13.52
CA GLY A 648 16.25 20.02 14.66
C GLY A 648 17.76 19.94 14.39
N ALA A 649 18.19 19.33 13.29
CA ALA A 649 19.61 19.12 12.99
C ALA A 649 20.44 20.43 12.91
N PRO A 650 19.95 21.56 12.36
CA PRO A 650 20.67 22.83 12.38
C PRO A 650 20.85 23.41 13.79
N LEU A 651 19.91 23.14 14.70
CA LEU A 651 19.93 23.64 16.08
C LEU A 651 20.98 22.93 16.95
N ARG A 652 21.31 21.68 16.61
CA ARG A 652 22.34 20.87 17.30
C ARG A 652 23.78 21.22 16.91
N LYS A 653 23.99 21.88 15.75
CA LYS A 653 25.32 22.27 15.28
C LYS A 653 25.80 23.64 15.79
N THR A 654 24.96 24.35 16.54
CA THR A 654 25.27 25.68 17.10
C THR A 654 25.66 25.65 18.59
N ASP A 655 25.67 24.48 19.21
CA ASP A 655 26.21 24.23 20.55
C ASP A 655 27.61 23.58 20.44
#